data_20f86c8303782414c4545d46f3c6cc23
#
_entry.id   20f86c8303782414c4545d46f3c6cc23
#
_cell.length_a   1.000
_cell.length_b   1.000
_cell.length_c   1.000
_cell.angle_alpha   90.00
_cell.angle_beta   90.00
_cell.angle_gamma   90.00
#
_symmetry.space_group_name_H-M   'P 1'
#
loop_
_entity.id
_entity.type
_entity.pdbx_description
1 polymer ?
#
loop_
_entity_poly.entity_id
_entity_poly.type
_entity_poly.pdbx_seq_one_letter_code
_entity_poly.pdbx_strand_id
1 'polypeptide(L)'
;LTLPFFMVSCSDDKEEQEVKPATDLVVDNNSVTLLQGDEITVGITSGNGDYYVKPFDESVATAVINGNKVTIKATENSHLEENNRIETTVLVVDGRKKVARIQVQVAKLWDLTADVPEEGFDLFIGEKRMVKILTGNGDYEISIPEGADKYIEVGELSGQVFPVTAKFETGTEPVDITVTDKKGKTVVIPVVVNIVDLVLKTNEATFSEPDAESQYITIEKGNGGYSFTYQVGDGEPTADATIVEATEKENLITLKPKARGDVKVIVTDQKGSVEEIAVTVNPYEIKLEDNATSLTINGFDNSKEVAISRGNGGYQLAPLTDDNKKYLKSAEIDENNRLKVEGNWLGTTTLTITDAAGKELDLPVTVMPMAALLESDRCFKIDIKKFVESNQDLNNMRQLTFEMVFYPTYSRSLQSFIGLEGVFLLRCENNGDTDLRFEIATKIHKDPNNLSGSTYSDPRFRSQQKMGNDRQGNGKWYHVAVVFDGTQSSTKEAYKMYINGVRETLTPASSDYEDVTPDPYLVLSSVSGDNALMIGRSGNSEYRLGYCAVAQARMWNVARTEDEIKADMCKFFDPEEAKNNANLLGYWVPSNGVSDISVFKNYGSAGDGLDAVVYNNGKSISPVTFPDRYKKVECPHSY
;
A
#
# COMPACT_ATOMS: atom_id res chain seq x y z
N LEU A 1 89.41 -89.22 -31.22
CA LEU A 1 90.83 -89.14 -31.73
C LEU A 1 91.14 -87.76 -32.25
N THR A 2 91.93 -87.07 -31.48
CA THR A 2 93.21 -86.43 -31.79
C THR A 2 93.19 -85.27 -32.78
N LEU A 3 93.35 -84.10 -32.22
CA LEU A 3 94.50 -83.22 -32.31
C LEU A 3 94.96 -82.73 -33.69
N PRO A 4 95.73 -81.68 -33.62
CA PRO A 4 95.49 -80.22 -33.61
C PRO A 4 96.19 -79.58 -34.84
N PHE A 5 96.06 -78.31 -35.10
CA PHE A 5 97.25 -77.55 -35.53
C PHE A 5 97.02 -76.02 -35.41
N PHE A 6 98.01 -75.47 -34.93
CA PHE A 6 98.45 -74.11 -34.73
C PHE A 6 98.37 -73.21 -35.97
N MET A 7 98.16 -71.98 -35.73
CA MET A 7 99.07 -70.80 -35.78
C MET A 7 98.45 -69.70 -36.65
N VAL A 8 98.56 -68.56 -36.36
CA VAL A 8 99.44 -67.46 -36.08
C VAL A 8 98.67 -66.17 -36.40
N SER A 9 98.54 -65.34 -35.43
CA SER A 9 98.69 -63.93 -35.31
C SER A 9 98.86 -63.11 -36.59
N CYS A 10 97.97 -62.15 -36.77
CA CYS A 10 98.35 -60.78 -37.09
C CYS A 10 97.27 -59.84 -36.49
N SER A 11 97.75 -59.04 -35.57
CA SER A 11 96.99 -57.92 -35.00
C SER A 11 96.71 -56.85 -36.04
N ASP A 12 95.54 -56.42 -36.14
CA ASP A 12 95.24 -55.07 -36.57
C ASP A 12 94.07 -54.55 -35.68
N ASP A 13 94.49 -53.75 -34.73
CA ASP A 13 93.60 -52.98 -33.90
C ASP A 13 92.85 -51.97 -34.80
N LYS A 14 91.58 -52.26 -35.11
CA LYS A 14 90.62 -51.26 -35.50
C LYS A 14 89.68 -51.08 -34.32
N GLU A 15 89.90 -49.97 -33.57
CA GLU A 15 88.88 -49.44 -32.68
C GLU A 15 87.56 -49.30 -33.46
N GLU A 16 86.62 -50.18 -33.19
CA GLU A 16 85.23 -49.93 -33.55
C GLU A 16 84.76 -48.71 -32.72
N GLN A 17 84.75 -47.52 -33.32
CA GLN A 17 84.06 -46.39 -32.77
C GLN A 17 82.60 -46.80 -32.61
N GLU A 18 82.14 -46.94 -31.35
CA GLU A 18 80.72 -47.06 -30.95
C GLU A 18 79.94 -45.89 -31.55
N VAL A 19 79.23 -46.13 -32.62
CA VAL A 19 78.33 -45.11 -33.21
C VAL A 19 77.17 -44.89 -32.26
N LYS A 20 77.28 -43.88 -31.37
CA LYS A 20 76.20 -43.46 -30.53
C LYS A 20 74.94 -43.28 -31.36
N PRO A 21 73.76 -43.80 -30.92
CA PRO A 21 72.48 -43.60 -31.64
C PRO A 21 72.24 -42.12 -31.85
N ALA A 22 71.74 -41.78 -33.05
CA ALA A 22 71.42 -40.39 -33.38
C ALA A 22 70.31 -39.86 -32.51
N THR A 23 70.58 -38.78 -31.78
CA THR A 23 69.60 -38.06 -30.97
C THR A 23 68.65 -37.25 -31.88
N ASP A 24 67.40 -37.17 -31.56
CA ASP A 24 66.45 -36.35 -32.32
C ASP A 24 66.82 -34.87 -32.19
N LEU A 25 66.70 -34.14 -33.28
CA LEU A 25 66.92 -32.70 -33.31
C LEU A 25 65.66 -31.99 -32.83
N VAL A 26 65.77 -31.26 -31.72
CA VAL A 26 64.70 -30.54 -31.09
C VAL A 26 65.04 -29.07 -30.87
N VAL A 27 64.14 -28.18 -31.20
CA VAL A 27 64.27 -26.74 -30.95
C VAL A 27 63.31 -26.35 -29.81
N ASP A 28 63.66 -25.32 -29.05
CA ASP A 28 62.86 -24.82 -27.93
C ASP A 28 61.56 -24.12 -28.40
N ASN A 29 61.56 -23.64 -29.64
CA ASN A 29 60.38 -23.04 -30.26
C ASN A 29 60.29 -23.43 -31.75
N ASN A 30 59.23 -24.10 -32.14
CA ASN A 30 59.03 -24.56 -33.52
C ASN A 30 58.07 -23.66 -34.34
N SER A 31 57.54 -22.53 -33.75
CA SER A 31 56.74 -21.56 -34.45
C SER A 31 56.98 -20.17 -33.88
N VAL A 32 57.37 -19.24 -34.71
CA VAL A 32 57.67 -17.86 -34.32
C VAL A 32 56.87 -16.87 -35.18
N THR A 33 56.41 -15.79 -34.56
CA THR A 33 55.79 -14.66 -35.26
C THR A 33 56.62 -13.41 -35.02
N LEU A 34 57.02 -12.77 -36.12
CA LEU A 34 57.88 -11.59 -36.13
C LEU A 34 57.17 -10.45 -36.87
N LEU A 35 57.43 -9.22 -36.48
CA LEU A 35 57.11 -8.08 -37.33
C LEU A 35 58.23 -7.91 -38.34
N GLN A 36 57.95 -7.33 -39.48
CA GLN A 36 58.94 -6.96 -40.50
C GLN A 36 60.12 -6.20 -39.86
N GLY A 37 61.33 -6.71 -40.12
CA GLY A 37 62.56 -6.16 -39.56
C GLY A 37 62.95 -6.68 -38.17
N ASP A 38 62.14 -7.48 -37.48
CA ASP A 38 62.46 -8.09 -36.19
C ASP A 38 63.34 -9.32 -36.35
N GLU A 39 64.01 -9.67 -35.26
CA GLU A 39 64.77 -10.92 -35.17
C GLU A 39 64.44 -11.65 -33.86
N ILE A 40 64.50 -12.96 -33.89
CA ILE A 40 64.35 -13.83 -32.72
C ILE A 40 65.45 -14.94 -32.75
N THR A 41 65.86 -15.35 -31.58
CA THR A 41 66.75 -16.48 -31.43
C THR A 41 66.02 -17.70 -30.90
N VAL A 42 66.09 -18.82 -31.60
CA VAL A 42 65.55 -20.13 -31.23
C VAL A 42 66.67 -21.04 -30.84
N GLY A 43 66.65 -21.66 -29.69
CA GLY A 43 67.63 -22.57 -29.16
C GLY A 43 67.46 -24.00 -29.69
N ILE A 44 68.53 -24.69 -29.98
CA ILE A 44 68.55 -26.12 -30.21
C ILE A 44 68.79 -26.81 -28.87
N THR A 45 67.78 -27.52 -28.38
CA THR A 45 67.76 -28.16 -27.05
C THR A 45 68.27 -29.59 -27.09
N SER A 46 68.24 -30.24 -28.26
CA SER A 46 68.77 -31.58 -28.50
C SER A 46 69.18 -31.75 -29.97
N GLY A 47 70.22 -32.53 -30.26
CA GLY A 47 70.71 -32.80 -31.63
C GLY A 47 72.14 -33.36 -31.65
N ASN A 48 72.72 -33.57 -32.86
CA ASN A 48 73.96 -34.27 -33.04
C ASN A 48 75.14 -33.36 -33.46
N GLY A 49 75.06 -32.06 -33.26
CA GLY A 49 76.06 -31.09 -33.64
C GLY A 49 76.11 -30.80 -35.16
N ASP A 50 77.09 -30.02 -35.59
CA ASP A 50 77.23 -29.61 -36.97
C ASP A 50 75.95 -29.09 -37.62
N TYR A 51 75.32 -28.15 -36.95
CA TYR A 51 74.05 -27.64 -37.37
C TYR A 51 74.14 -26.72 -38.58
N TYR A 52 73.17 -26.88 -39.48
CA TYR A 52 72.97 -26.04 -40.64
C TYR A 52 71.57 -25.56 -40.68
N VAL A 53 71.32 -24.31 -41.05
CA VAL A 53 69.98 -23.73 -41.19
C VAL A 53 69.78 -23.24 -42.61
N LYS A 54 68.49 -23.41 -43.08
CA LYS A 54 68.07 -22.90 -44.37
C LYS A 54 66.60 -22.48 -44.32
N PRO A 55 66.35 -21.22 -44.56
CA PRO A 55 64.98 -20.77 -44.84
C PRO A 55 64.49 -21.31 -46.18
N PHE A 56 63.15 -21.63 -46.28
CA PHE A 56 62.59 -22.01 -47.58
C PHE A 56 62.41 -20.79 -48.47
N ASP A 57 62.16 -19.63 -47.88
CA ASP A 57 62.06 -18.37 -48.61
C ASP A 57 62.85 -17.28 -47.85
N GLU A 58 64.00 -16.92 -48.39
CA GLU A 58 64.85 -15.88 -47.80
C GLU A 58 64.30 -14.47 -48.01
N SER A 59 63.35 -14.30 -48.95
CA SER A 59 62.64 -13.02 -49.11
C SER A 59 61.70 -12.75 -47.96
N VAL A 60 61.27 -13.77 -47.19
CA VAL A 60 60.42 -13.68 -46.03
C VAL A 60 61.24 -13.59 -44.75
N ALA A 61 62.17 -14.48 -44.54
CA ALA A 61 63.07 -14.43 -43.38
C ALA A 61 64.43 -15.05 -43.70
N THR A 62 65.46 -14.46 -43.15
CA THR A 62 66.82 -15.04 -43.14
C THR A 62 67.06 -15.74 -41.82
N ALA A 63 67.99 -16.75 -41.86
CA ALA A 63 68.33 -17.44 -40.63
C ALA A 63 69.87 -17.71 -40.60
N VAL A 64 70.46 -17.51 -39.44
CA VAL A 64 71.88 -17.76 -39.19
C VAL A 64 72.03 -18.64 -37.97
N ILE A 65 72.97 -19.59 -38.00
CA ILE A 65 73.22 -20.46 -36.85
C ILE A 65 74.58 -20.08 -36.21
N ASN A 66 74.57 -20.00 -34.88
CA ASN A 66 75.78 -19.83 -34.09
C ASN A 66 75.74 -20.80 -32.89
N GLY A 67 76.57 -21.85 -32.97
CA GLY A 67 76.54 -22.94 -32.01
C GLY A 67 75.19 -23.66 -32.02
N ASN A 68 74.46 -23.60 -30.91
CA ASN A 68 73.15 -24.18 -30.76
C ASN A 68 71.98 -23.12 -30.81
N LYS A 69 72.22 -21.93 -31.34
CA LYS A 69 71.25 -20.83 -31.46
C LYS A 69 71.00 -20.49 -32.91
N VAL A 70 69.77 -20.51 -33.33
CA VAL A 70 69.26 -20.09 -34.63
C VAL A 70 68.69 -18.70 -34.50
N THR A 71 69.34 -17.70 -35.07
CA THR A 71 68.77 -16.33 -35.13
C THR A 71 68.07 -16.19 -36.47
N ILE A 72 66.73 -15.92 -36.35
CA ILE A 72 65.84 -15.74 -37.49
C ILE A 72 65.50 -14.26 -37.57
N LYS A 73 65.67 -13.63 -38.70
CA LYS A 73 65.38 -12.23 -38.94
C LYS A 73 64.36 -12.09 -40.06
N ALA A 74 63.28 -11.42 -39.76
CA ALA A 74 62.23 -11.07 -40.73
C ALA A 74 62.79 -10.04 -41.73
N THR A 75 62.62 -10.28 -43.02
CA THR A 75 63.05 -9.38 -44.08
C THR A 75 61.97 -8.37 -44.43
N GLU A 76 62.38 -7.23 -44.99
CA GLU A 76 61.44 -6.30 -45.62
C GLU A 76 60.93 -6.96 -46.92
N ASN A 77 59.59 -7.08 -47.02
CA ASN A 77 59.00 -7.77 -48.15
C ASN A 77 57.76 -7.02 -48.66
N SER A 78 57.79 -6.65 -49.93
CA SER A 78 56.72 -5.89 -50.60
C SER A 78 55.40 -6.66 -50.67
N HIS A 79 55.36 -7.97 -50.59
CA HIS A 79 54.14 -8.78 -50.56
C HIS A 79 53.37 -8.64 -49.26
N LEU A 80 53.97 -8.07 -48.21
CA LEU A 80 53.24 -7.72 -46.97
C LEU A 80 52.27 -6.58 -47.15
N GLU A 81 52.41 -5.73 -48.16
CA GLU A 81 51.49 -4.69 -48.50
C GLU A 81 50.08 -5.27 -48.92
N GLU A 82 50.13 -6.44 -49.63
CA GLU A 82 48.90 -7.08 -50.11
C GLU A 82 48.33 -8.11 -49.12
N ASN A 83 49.24 -8.82 -48.39
CA ASN A 83 48.84 -9.99 -47.60
C ASN A 83 48.87 -9.79 -46.09
N ASN A 84 49.33 -8.63 -45.57
CA ASN A 84 49.48 -8.29 -44.14
C ASN A 84 50.34 -9.30 -43.34
N ARG A 85 50.52 -10.51 -43.83
CA ARG A 85 51.22 -11.60 -43.17
C ARG A 85 51.68 -12.60 -44.21
N ILE A 86 52.98 -13.05 -44.09
CA ILE A 86 53.59 -14.02 -44.97
C ILE A 86 54.23 -15.09 -44.10
N GLU A 87 54.35 -16.32 -44.61
CA GLU A 87 54.91 -17.45 -43.87
C GLU A 87 56.02 -18.10 -44.64
N THR A 88 57.01 -18.55 -43.89
CA THR A 88 58.07 -19.42 -44.40
C THR A 88 58.44 -20.47 -43.34
N THR A 89 59.26 -21.43 -43.71
CA THR A 89 59.81 -22.42 -42.77
C THR A 89 61.30 -22.33 -42.78
N VAL A 90 61.93 -22.25 -41.63
CA VAL A 90 63.36 -22.40 -41.44
C VAL A 90 63.65 -23.86 -41.12
N LEU A 91 64.45 -24.50 -41.97
CA LEU A 91 64.88 -25.86 -41.77
C LEU A 91 66.18 -25.84 -40.96
N VAL A 92 66.23 -26.60 -39.89
CA VAL A 92 67.43 -26.87 -39.11
C VAL A 92 67.86 -28.32 -39.37
N VAL A 93 69.11 -28.56 -39.72
CA VAL A 93 69.63 -29.91 -40.00
C VAL A 93 70.88 -30.10 -39.17
N ASP A 94 71.10 -31.27 -38.58
CA ASP A 94 72.32 -31.62 -37.85
C ASP A 94 73.26 -32.53 -38.65
N GLY A 95 74.44 -32.75 -38.13
CA GLY A 95 75.48 -33.59 -38.75
C GLY A 95 75.06 -35.05 -38.99
N ARG A 96 73.97 -35.51 -38.39
CA ARG A 96 73.40 -36.84 -38.59
C ARG A 96 72.14 -36.81 -39.50
N LYS A 97 71.88 -35.67 -40.19
CA LYS A 97 70.74 -35.45 -41.09
C LYS A 97 69.38 -35.50 -40.43
N LYS A 98 69.26 -35.34 -39.09
CA LYS A 98 67.99 -35.09 -38.40
C LYS A 98 67.56 -33.67 -38.70
N VAL A 99 66.27 -33.46 -38.75
CA VAL A 99 65.64 -32.22 -39.21
C VAL A 99 64.65 -31.71 -38.20
N ALA A 100 64.72 -30.44 -37.83
CA ALA A 100 63.67 -29.69 -37.17
C ALA A 100 63.18 -28.56 -38.09
N ARG A 101 61.93 -28.22 -37.95
CA ARG A 101 61.32 -27.16 -38.73
C ARG A 101 60.78 -26.08 -37.78
N ILE A 102 61.12 -24.83 -38.09
CA ILE A 102 60.64 -23.68 -37.40
C ILE A 102 59.72 -22.93 -38.36
N GLN A 103 58.39 -22.89 -38.04
CA GLN A 103 57.43 -22.09 -38.80
C GLN A 103 57.67 -20.63 -38.48
N VAL A 104 57.88 -19.80 -39.50
CA VAL A 104 58.12 -18.36 -39.33
C VAL A 104 56.97 -17.60 -40.00
N GLN A 105 56.26 -16.81 -39.22
CA GLN A 105 55.22 -15.94 -39.70
C GLN A 105 55.73 -14.50 -39.57
N VAL A 106 55.75 -13.75 -40.65
CA VAL A 106 56.17 -12.36 -40.69
C VAL A 106 54.94 -11.50 -40.94
N ALA A 107 54.60 -10.62 -40.03
CA ALA A 107 53.52 -9.70 -40.13
C ALA A 107 53.98 -8.31 -40.61
N LYS A 108 53.07 -7.60 -41.32
CA LYS A 108 53.29 -6.25 -41.83
C LYS A 108 53.63 -5.29 -40.69
N LEU A 109 54.53 -4.38 -40.93
CA LEU A 109 54.74 -3.23 -40.06
C LEU A 109 53.70 -2.14 -40.37
N TRP A 110 52.82 -1.88 -39.42
CA TRP A 110 51.75 -0.91 -39.56
C TRP A 110 52.21 0.48 -39.15
N ASP A 111 51.68 1.48 -39.85
CA ASP A 111 51.70 2.85 -39.31
C ASP A 111 50.72 2.94 -38.14
N LEU A 112 51.09 3.73 -37.14
CA LEU A 112 50.25 3.94 -35.97
C LEU A 112 49.19 4.99 -36.29
N THR A 113 47.92 4.59 -36.17
CA THR A 113 46.79 5.50 -36.39
C THR A 113 45.74 5.36 -35.31
N ALA A 114 44.97 6.39 -35.08
CA ALA A 114 43.85 6.41 -34.13
C ALA A 114 42.54 6.82 -34.84
N ASP A 115 41.40 6.63 -34.19
CA ASP A 115 40.05 6.98 -34.67
C ASP A 115 39.72 8.47 -34.49
N VAL A 116 40.72 9.32 -34.61
CA VAL A 116 40.60 10.77 -34.47
C VAL A 116 41.17 11.47 -35.71
N PRO A 117 40.64 12.64 -36.11
CA PRO A 117 41.18 13.46 -37.15
C PRO A 117 42.64 13.91 -36.85
N GLU A 118 43.42 14.24 -37.87
CA GLU A 118 44.80 14.74 -37.72
C GLU A 118 44.82 16.07 -36.95
N GLU A 119 43.79 16.89 -37.11
CA GLU A 119 43.60 18.14 -36.38
C GLU A 119 43.22 17.94 -34.90
N GLY A 120 42.94 16.69 -34.48
CA GLY A 120 42.57 16.34 -33.13
C GLY A 120 41.06 16.46 -32.88
N PHE A 121 40.67 16.81 -31.66
CA PHE A 121 39.26 16.98 -31.28
C PHE A 121 39.12 17.97 -30.14
N ASP A 122 37.92 18.54 -30.08
CA ASP A 122 37.47 19.44 -29.01
C ASP A 122 36.71 18.65 -27.95
N LEU A 123 36.87 19.05 -26.70
CA LEU A 123 36.05 18.67 -25.56
C LEU A 123 35.59 19.89 -24.78
N PHE A 124 34.47 19.80 -24.15
CA PHE A 124 34.07 20.76 -23.12
C PHE A 124 34.48 20.22 -21.74
N ILE A 125 34.70 21.14 -20.79
CA ILE A 125 35.05 20.76 -19.41
C ILE A 125 34.07 19.73 -18.86
N GLY A 126 34.59 18.61 -18.33
CA GLY A 126 33.81 17.48 -17.81
C GLY A 126 33.48 16.41 -18.87
N GLU A 127 33.65 16.69 -20.16
CA GLU A 127 33.41 15.69 -21.19
C GLU A 127 34.50 14.62 -21.22
N LYS A 128 34.10 13.44 -21.64
CA LYS A 128 34.94 12.27 -21.78
C LYS A 128 34.79 11.67 -23.17
N ARG A 129 35.92 11.46 -23.87
CA ARG A 129 35.96 10.77 -25.16
C ARG A 129 36.79 9.50 -25.05
N MET A 130 36.35 8.44 -25.68
CA MET A 130 37.12 7.21 -25.85
C MET A 130 37.91 7.32 -27.15
N VAL A 131 39.22 7.18 -27.07
CA VAL A 131 40.09 7.18 -28.22
C VAL A 131 40.50 5.74 -28.50
N LYS A 132 40.36 5.32 -29.77
CA LYS A 132 40.71 3.96 -30.20
C LYS A 132 41.91 3.98 -31.15
N ILE A 133 42.92 3.16 -30.86
CA ILE A 133 44.02 2.89 -31.78
C ILE A 133 43.50 1.96 -32.88
N LEU A 134 43.58 2.38 -34.13
CA LEU A 134 43.07 1.61 -35.28
C LEU A 134 44.12 0.64 -35.82
N THR A 135 45.35 1.13 -36.05
CA THR A 135 46.48 0.35 -36.53
C THR A 135 47.74 0.67 -35.74
N GLY A 136 48.69 -0.27 -35.68
CA GLY A 136 49.97 -0.11 -34.98
C GLY A 136 50.58 -1.47 -34.65
N ASN A 137 51.74 -1.48 -34.00
CA ASN A 137 52.59 -2.67 -33.85
C ASN A 137 52.54 -3.26 -32.44
N GLY A 138 51.62 -2.82 -31.59
CA GLY A 138 51.41 -3.32 -30.22
C GLY A 138 52.32 -2.63 -29.18
N ASP A 139 52.12 -2.98 -27.90
CA ASP A 139 52.83 -2.43 -26.73
C ASP A 139 52.82 -0.90 -26.72
N TYR A 140 51.61 -0.33 -26.70
CA TYR A 140 51.39 1.11 -26.81
C TYR A 140 51.68 1.82 -25.49
N GLU A 141 52.46 2.92 -25.57
CA GLU A 141 52.66 3.91 -24.51
C GLU A 141 51.95 5.19 -24.86
N ILE A 142 51.27 5.78 -23.84
CA ILE A 142 50.56 7.06 -24.00
C ILE A 142 51.24 8.07 -23.09
N SER A 143 51.59 9.23 -23.66
CA SER A 143 52.20 10.33 -22.92
C SER A 143 51.55 11.67 -23.25
N ILE A 144 51.61 12.56 -22.30
CA ILE A 144 51.19 13.96 -22.44
C ILE A 144 52.34 14.86 -22.00
N PRO A 145 52.42 16.11 -22.46
CA PRO A 145 53.43 17.09 -22.03
C PRO A 145 53.40 17.31 -20.52
N GLU A 146 54.52 17.69 -19.94
CA GLU A 146 54.60 18.03 -18.51
C GLU A 146 53.63 19.17 -18.16
N GLY A 147 52.81 18.95 -17.11
CA GLY A 147 51.80 19.94 -16.66
C GLY A 147 50.53 19.97 -17.49
N ALA A 148 50.38 19.08 -18.48
CA ALA A 148 49.15 18.96 -19.27
C ALA A 148 48.03 18.22 -18.51
N ASP A 149 48.40 17.48 -17.46
CA ASP A 149 47.48 16.78 -16.55
C ASP A 149 46.48 17.69 -15.82
N LYS A 150 46.73 19.01 -15.80
CA LYS A 150 45.76 20.03 -15.33
C LYS A 150 44.62 20.27 -16.31
N TYR A 151 44.83 20.06 -17.62
CA TYR A 151 43.86 20.31 -18.67
C TYR A 151 43.02 19.07 -19.01
N ILE A 152 43.71 17.94 -19.12
CA ILE A 152 43.10 16.66 -19.47
C ILE A 152 43.57 15.54 -18.54
N GLU A 153 42.74 14.53 -18.39
CA GLU A 153 43.11 13.26 -17.78
C GLU A 153 43.05 12.16 -18.84
N VAL A 154 44.20 11.49 -19.04
CA VAL A 154 44.25 10.32 -19.89
C VAL A 154 44.22 9.09 -18.99
N GLY A 155 43.18 8.27 -19.13
CA GLY A 155 43.04 7.04 -18.34
C GLY A 155 43.81 5.87 -18.89
N GLU A 156 43.73 4.76 -18.20
CA GLU A 156 44.48 3.54 -18.55
C GLU A 156 44.04 2.98 -19.91
N LEU A 157 45.02 2.48 -20.66
CA LEU A 157 44.79 1.78 -21.91
C LEU A 157 44.21 0.37 -21.64
N SER A 158 43.06 0.09 -22.21
CA SER A 158 42.43 -1.23 -22.18
C SER A 158 42.32 -1.80 -23.60
N GLY A 159 43.16 -2.76 -23.90
CA GLY A 159 43.33 -3.27 -25.28
C GLY A 159 43.85 -2.20 -26.22
N GLN A 160 43.02 -1.60 -27.04
CA GLN A 160 43.36 -0.54 -27.98
C GLN A 160 42.58 0.76 -27.72
N VAL A 161 41.96 0.91 -26.56
CA VAL A 161 41.09 2.04 -26.25
C VAL A 161 41.52 2.68 -24.93
N PHE A 162 41.57 4.00 -24.89
CA PHE A 162 41.80 4.77 -23.68
C PHE A 162 40.85 5.98 -23.59
N PRO A 163 40.45 6.36 -22.37
CA PRO A 163 39.60 7.54 -22.16
C PRO A 163 40.44 8.82 -22.05
N VAL A 164 39.90 9.89 -22.58
CA VAL A 164 40.41 11.27 -22.38
C VAL A 164 39.27 12.07 -21.74
N THR A 165 39.53 12.66 -20.58
CA THR A 165 38.54 13.49 -19.84
C THR A 165 39.07 14.90 -19.74
N ALA A 166 38.23 15.87 -20.13
CA ALA A 166 38.54 17.29 -20.05
C ALA A 166 38.39 17.80 -18.61
N LYS A 167 39.43 18.47 -18.07
CA LYS A 167 39.46 19.01 -16.71
C LYS A 167 39.41 20.52 -16.64
N PHE A 168 40.15 21.19 -17.51
CA PHE A 168 40.31 22.61 -17.53
C PHE A 168 40.54 23.12 -18.95
N GLU A 169 40.10 24.37 -19.26
CA GLU A 169 40.26 24.96 -20.57
C GLU A 169 41.73 25.07 -20.99
N THR A 170 42.02 24.75 -22.24
CA THR A 170 43.37 24.88 -22.81
C THR A 170 43.65 26.27 -23.39
N GLY A 171 42.60 27.09 -23.59
CA GLY A 171 42.70 28.30 -24.39
C GLY A 171 42.77 27.96 -25.88
N THR A 172 43.62 28.69 -26.62
CA THR A 172 43.78 28.49 -28.07
C THR A 172 44.80 27.41 -28.45
N GLU A 173 45.59 26.95 -27.51
CA GLU A 173 46.65 25.97 -27.77
C GLU A 173 46.17 24.56 -27.34
N PRO A 174 46.27 23.57 -28.24
CA PRO A 174 45.90 22.20 -27.90
C PRO A 174 46.88 21.55 -26.94
N VAL A 175 46.45 20.53 -26.25
CA VAL A 175 47.31 19.57 -25.54
C VAL A 175 47.48 18.34 -26.42
N ASP A 176 48.74 18.01 -26.73
CA ASP A 176 49.09 16.89 -27.57
C ASP A 176 49.19 15.62 -26.76
N ILE A 177 48.33 14.63 -27.05
CA ILE A 177 48.52 13.26 -26.57
C ILE A 177 49.35 12.50 -27.57
N THR A 178 50.52 11.99 -27.14
CA THR A 178 51.36 11.18 -27.99
C THR A 178 51.20 9.70 -27.65
N VAL A 179 50.81 8.90 -28.63
CA VAL A 179 50.81 7.44 -28.53
C VAL A 179 52.02 6.91 -29.29
N THR A 180 52.75 6.01 -28.68
CA THR A 180 53.97 5.37 -29.27
C THR A 180 53.79 3.86 -29.22
N ASP A 181 54.11 3.16 -30.32
CA ASP A 181 54.11 1.71 -30.33
C ASP A 181 55.53 1.12 -30.09
N LYS A 182 55.64 -0.18 -29.91
CA LYS A 182 56.93 -0.86 -29.66
C LYS A 182 57.96 -0.70 -30.79
N LYS A 183 57.58 -0.22 -31.95
CA LYS A 183 58.48 0.07 -33.10
C LYS A 183 58.86 1.55 -33.13
N GLY A 184 58.48 2.32 -32.18
CA GLY A 184 58.74 3.75 -32.11
C GLY A 184 57.93 4.58 -33.11
N LYS A 185 56.88 4.00 -33.72
CA LYS A 185 55.93 4.77 -34.51
C LYS A 185 55.06 5.58 -33.55
N THR A 186 54.75 6.81 -33.90
CA THR A 186 53.97 7.73 -33.07
C THR A 186 52.75 8.26 -33.82
N VAL A 187 51.70 8.53 -33.07
CA VAL A 187 50.60 9.38 -33.52
C VAL A 187 50.37 10.45 -32.46
N VAL A 188 50.25 11.70 -32.89
CA VAL A 188 49.93 12.85 -32.02
C VAL A 188 48.48 13.20 -32.18
N ILE A 189 47.82 13.38 -31.07
CA ILE A 189 46.40 13.69 -31.01
C ILE A 189 46.20 15.02 -30.27
N PRO A 190 45.98 16.11 -30.99
CA PRO A 190 45.72 17.42 -30.40
C PRO A 190 44.35 17.43 -29.71
N VAL A 191 44.26 17.94 -28.48
CA VAL A 191 42.99 18.07 -27.71
C VAL A 191 42.85 19.50 -27.27
N VAL A 192 41.74 20.14 -27.66
CA VAL A 192 41.33 21.47 -27.18
C VAL A 192 40.21 21.32 -26.19
N VAL A 193 40.34 21.90 -25.00
CA VAL A 193 39.28 21.96 -24.00
C VAL A 193 38.68 23.34 -23.98
N ASN A 194 37.40 23.42 -24.34
CA ASN A 194 36.63 24.66 -24.45
C ASN A 194 35.74 24.86 -23.21
N ILE A 195 35.47 26.11 -22.88
CA ILE A 195 34.41 26.53 -21.98
C ILE A 195 33.07 26.57 -22.72
N VAL A 196 31.99 26.39 -21.98
CA VAL A 196 30.63 26.42 -22.51
C VAL A 196 29.71 27.06 -21.46
N ASP A 197 28.64 27.71 -21.91
CA ASP A 197 27.61 28.16 -20.99
C ASP A 197 26.97 26.98 -20.27
N LEU A 198 26.64 27.17 -19.00
CA LEU A 198 25.91 26.17 -18.22
C LEU A 198 24.51 25.98 -18.81
N VAL A 199 24.11 24.74 -19.06
CA VAL A 199 22.78 24.39 -19.58
C VAL A 199 22.26 23.20 -18.80
N LEU A 200 21.07 23.37 -18.23
CA LEU A 200 20.34 22.31 -17.54
C LEU A 200 19.24 21.74 -18.44
N LYS A 201 18.99 20.45 -18.32
CA LYS A 201 17.90 19.77 -19.05
C LYS A 201 16.52 20.30 -18.69
N THR A 202 16.32 20.74 -17.45
CA THR A 202 15.14 21.43 -16.92
C THR A 202 15.58 22.37 -15.82
N ASN A 203 14.83 23.46 -15.65
CA ASN A 203 15.09 24.48 -14.64
C ASN A 203 13.96 24.58 -13.60
N GLU A 204 13.14 23.56 -13.47
CA GLU A 204 12.07 23.48 -12.47
C GLU A 204 11.96 22.10 -11.84
N ALA A 205 11.53 22.05 -10.58
CA ALA A 205 11.23 20.82 -9.86
C ALA A 205 10.09 21.07 -8.87
N THR A 206 9.15 20.12 -8.77
CA THR A 206 8.05 20.19 -7.81
C THR A 206 8.00 18.91 -7.02
N PHE A 207 8.04 19.02 -5.69
CA PHE A 207 7.90 17.93 -4.76
C PHE A 207 6.51 17.93 -4.14
N SER A 208 5.93 16.75 -3.99
CA SER A 208 4.62 16.57 -3.37
C SER A 208 4.62 16.93 -1.89
N GLU A 209 5.76 16.80 -1.21
CA GLU A 209 5.91 16.97 0.23
C GLU A 209 7.39 17.03 0.64
N PRO A 210 7.73 17.48 1.90
CA PRO A 210 9.11 17.65 2.34
C PRO A 210 9.96 16.38 2.46
N ASP A 211 9.37 15.21 2.54
CA ASP A 211 10.05 13.91 2.59
C ASP A 211 9.83 13.07 1.32
N ALA A 212 9.43 13.72 0.22
CA ALA A 212 9.35 13.08 -1.09
C ALA A 212 10.72 12.56 -1.55
N GLU A 213 10.72 11.61 -2.46
CA GLU A 213 11.94 11.11 -3.07
C GLU A 213 12.69 12.22 -3.81
N SER A 214 14.03 12.10 -3.86
CA SER A 214 14.88 13.05 -4.58
C SER A 214 14.54 13.07 -6.07
N GLN A 215 14.65 14.24 -6.68
CA GLN A 215 14.55 14.43 -8.13
C GLN A 215 15.93 14.72 -8.71
N TYR A 216 16.07 14.47 -10.01
CA TYR A 216 17.35 14.53 -10.70
C TYR A 216 17.26 15.44 -11.92
N ILE A 217 18.24 16.34 -12.06
CA ILE A 217 18.37 17.24 -13.21
C ILE A 217 19.73 17.04 -13.85
N THR A 218 19.73 16.72 -15.14
CA THR A 218 20.97 16.55 -15.91
C THR A 218 21.55 17.91 -16.30
N ILE A 219 22.85 18.09 -16.09
CA ILE A 219 23.62 19.18 -16.68
C ILE A 219 23.99 18.74 -18.10
N GLU A 220 23.41 19.39 -19.10
CA GLU A 220 23.66 19.09 -20.52
C GLU A 220 24.98 19.67 -21.00
N LYS A 221 25.35 20.86 -20.50
CA LYS A 221 26.60 21.55 -20.76
C LYS A 221 27.04 22.29 -19.51
N GLY A 222 28.34 22.42 -19.31
CA GLY A 222 28.91 23.18 -18.20
C GLY A 222 30.39 22.87 -18.00
N ASN A 223 31.04 23.71 -17.19
CA ASN A 223 32.50 23.66 -17.03
C ASN A 223 32.98 22.89 -15.79
N GLY A 224 32.09 22.12 -15.14
CA GLY A 224 32.40 21.37 -13.93
C GLY A 224 32.54 22.24 -12.67
N GLY A 225 32.88 21.61 -11.54
CA GLY A 225 33.12 22.32 -10.28
C GLY A 225 31.89 23.09 -9.78
N TYR A 226 30.71 22.47 -9.89
CA TYR A 226 29.41 23.11 -9.59
C TYR A 226 29.24 23.39 -8.10
N SER A 227 28.71 24.59 -7.82
CA SER A 227 28.33 25.04 -6.49
C SER A 227 26.86 25.48 -6.46
N PHE A 228 26.25 25.42 -5.28
CA PHE A 228 24.83 25.71 -5.11
C PHE A 228 24.63 26.80 -4.07
N THR A 229 23.77 27.78 -4.40
CA THR A 229 23.20 28.71 -3.42
C THR A 229 21.69 28.74 -3.54
N TYR A 230 21.01 29.19 -2.51
CA TYR A 230 19.58 29.09 -2.36
C TYR A 230 18.97 30.44 -2.07
N GLN A 231 17.98 30.85 -2.87
CA GLN A 231 17.24 32.08 -2.70
C GLN A 231 15.79 31.81 -2.36
N VAL A 232 15.34 32.22 -1.18
CA VAL A 232 13.95 32.11 -0.74
C VAL A 232 13.25 33.45 -0.90
N GLY A 233 12.21 33.53 -1.72
CA GLY A 233 11.49 34.73 -2.05
C GLY A 233 12.42 35.81 -2.66
N ASP A 234 12.30 37.05 -2.19
CA ASP A 234 13.13 38.20 -2.63
C ASP A 234 14.42 38.36 -1.78
N GLY A 235 14.78 37.36 -0.99
CA GLY A 235 15.97 37.40 -0.14
C GLY A 235 17.28 37.29 -0.95
N GLU A 236 18.42 37.60 -0.32
CA GLU A 236 19.74 37.36 -0.92
C GLU A 236 20.04 35.84 -0.95
N PRO A 237 20.73 35.34 -2.00
CA PRO A 237 21.16 33.97 -2.07
C PRO A 237 22.10 33.56 -0.90
N THR A 238 21.86 32.42 -0.29
CA THR A 238 22.68 31.89 0.82
C THR A 238 23.15 30.47 0.51
N ALA A 239 24.14 29.98 1.27
CA ALA A 239 24.56 28.58 1.19
C ALA A 239 23.64 27.64 2.00
N ASP A 240 22.65 28.16 2.74
CA ASP A 240 21.82 27.39 3.65
C ASP A 240 20.66 26.72 2.90
N ALA A 241 20.76 25.42 2.72
CA ALA A 241 19.75 24.54 2.10
C ALA A 241 18.58 24.28 3.07
N THR A 242 17.68 25.24 3.27
CA THR A 242 16.56 25.12 4.23
C THR A 242 15.36 24.39 3.67
N ILE A 243 15.05 24.56 2.38
CA ILE A 243 13.87 24.00 1.71
C ILE A 243 14.23 22.76 0.89
N VAL A 244 15.31 22.84 0.11
CA VAL A 244 15.85 21.74 -0.69
C VAL A 244 17.36 21.69 -0.57
N GLU A 245 17.95 20.52 -0.62
CA GLU A 245 19.40 20.32 -0.70
C GLU A 245 19.76 19.83 -2.10
N ALA A 246 20.71 20.54 -2.75
CA ALA A 246 21.23 20.18 -4.05
C ALA A 246 22.66 19.63 -3.91
N THR A 247 22.94 18.52 -4.59
CA THR A 247 24.27 17.94 -4.72
C THR A 247 24.47 17.53 -6.18
N GLU A 248 25.73 17.49 -6.63
CA GLU A 248 26.03 17.07 -7.98
C GLU A 248 27.01 15.89 -7.98
N LYS A 249 26.80 14.96 -8.87
CA LYS A 249 27.73 13.89 -9.19
C LYS A 249 27.58 13.49 -10.67
N GLU A 250 28.69 13.49 -11.41
CA GLU A 250 28.75 13.04 -12.80
C GLU A 250 27.73 13.76 -13.71
N ASN A 251 27.66 15.10 -13.59
CA ASN A 251 26.72 15.97 -14.31
C ASN A 251 25.24 15.71 -14.00
N LEU A 252 24.94 15.06 -12.87
CA LEU A 252 23.60 14.84 -12.39
C LEU A 252 23.38 15.61 -11.07
N ILE A 253 22.53 16.62 -11.08
CA ILE A 253 22.11 17.34 -9.89
C ILE A 253 21.02 16.51 -9.21
N THR A 254 21.23 16.18 -7.94
CA THR A 254 20.25 15.56 -7.06
C THR A 254 19.62 16.64 -6.19
N LEU A 255 18.31 16.82 -6.27
CA LEU A 255 17.53 17.70 -5.42
C LEU A 255 16.80 16.87 -4.36
N LYS A 256 17.08 17.12 -3.07
CA LYS A 256 16.44 16.45 -1.94
C LYS A 256 15.61 17.46 -1.15
N PRO A 257 14.28 17.31 -1.07
CA PRO A 257 13.43 18.22 -0.31
C PRO A 257 13.68 18.07 1.19
N LYS A 258 13.52 19.15 1.97
CA LYS A 258 13.72 19.21 3.43
C LYS A 258 12.56 19.88 4.17
N ALA A 259 12.02 20.93 3.59
CA ALA A 259 10.91 21.69 4.17
C ALA A 259 10.00 22.24 3.05
N ARG A 260 8.74 22.53 3.38
CA ARG A 260 7.81 23.15 2.45
C ARG A 260 8.23 24.57 2.08
N GLY A 261 7.92 24.98 0.89
CA GLY A 261 8.14 26.35 0.39
C GLY A 261 8.69 26.37 -1.02
N ASP A 262 8.90 27.59 -1.50
CA ASP A 262 9.48 27.87 -2.80
C ASP A 262 10.92 28.38 -2.62
N VAL A 263 11.82 27.89 -3.44
CA VAL A 263 13.23 28.28 -3.42
C VAL A 263 13.80 28.23 -4.84
N LYS A 264 14.64 29.20 -5.18
CA LYS A 264 15.50 29.12 -6.36
C LYS A 264 16.83 28.50 -5.96
N VAL A 265 17.20 27.40 -6.58
CA VAL A 265 18.54 26.82 -6.49
C VAL A 265 19.38 27.41 -7.61
N ILE A 266 20.38 28.21 -7.26
CA ILE A 266 21.30 28.86 -8.18
C ILE A 266 22.51 27.94 -8.31
N VAL A 267 22.70 27.42 -9.52
CA VAL A 267 23.83 26.55 -9.89
C VAL A 267 24.90 27.40 -10.55
N THR A 268 26.10 27.37 -10.01
CA THR A 268 27.25 28.12 -10.59
C THR A 268 28.37 27.12 -10.85
N ASP A 269 28.92 27.12 -12.07
CA ASP A 269 30.07 26.32 -12.42
C ASP A 269 31.41 27.03 -12.08
N GLN A 270 32.55 26.31 -12.23
CA GLN A 270 33.86 26.90 -11.90
C GLN A 270 34.29 28.08 -12.79
N LYS A 271 33.59 28.37 -13.88
CA LYS A 271 33.83 29.51 -14.76
C LYS A 271 32.91 30.67 -14.52
N GLY A 272 31.97 30.54 -13.58
CA GLY A 272 31.01 31.55 -13.19
C GLY A 272 29.77 31.60 -14.07
N SER A 273 29.55 30.60 -14.93
CA SER A 273 28.29 30.45 -15.65
C SER A 273 27.20 30.01 -14.67
N VAL A 274 26.01 30.59 -14.75
CA VAL A 274 24.94 30.46 -13.76
C VAL A 274 23.63 30.03 -14.42
N GLU A 275 22.95 29.06 -13.78
CA GLU A 275 21.57 28.68 -14.08
C GLU A 275 20.73 28.61 -12.80
N GLU A 276 19.43 28.90 -12.91
CA GLU A 276 18.49 28.89 -11.80
C GLU A 276 17.52 27.71 -11.96
N ILE A 277 17.28 26.98 -10.88
CA ILE A 277 16.23 25.94 -10.79
C ILE A 277 15.15 26.44 -9.86
N ALA A 278 13.94 26.65 -10.37
CA ALA A 278 12.77 26.95 -9.54
C ALA A 278 12.27 25.66 -8.86
N VAL A 279 12.31 25.62 -7.53
CA VAL A 279 11.89 24.44 -6.76
C VAL A 279 10.73 24.80 -5.87
N THR A 280 9.64 24.04 -6.00
CA THR A 280 8.48 24.08 -5.10
C THR A 280 8.41 22.78 -4.31
N VAL A 281 8.37 22.88 -2.98
CA VAL A 281 8.09 21.76 -2.08
C VAL A 281 6.72 22.01 -1.44
N ASN A 282 5.73 21.21 -1.84
CA ASN A 282 4.38 21.31 -1.29
C ASN A 282 4.34 20.92 0.20
N PRO A 283 3.42 21.50 0.98
CA PRO A 283 3.19 21.09 2.35
C PRO A 283 2.65 19.66 2.43
N TYR A 284 2.82 19.01 3.58
CA TYR A 284 2.21 17.71 3.86
C TYR A 284 0.70 17.77 3.77
N GLU A 285 0.08 16.74 3.22
CA GLU A 285 -1.34 16.49 3.40
C GLU A 285 -1.62 16.04 4.84
N ILE A 286 -2.77 16.48 5.39
CA ILE A 286 -3.20 16.04 6.72
C ILE A 286 -3.60 14.57 6.65
N LYS A 287 -3.00 13.73 7.49
CA LYS A 287 -3.34 12.31 7.63
C LYS A 287 -3.59 11.95 9.08
N LEU A 288 -4.57 11.10 9.29
CA LEU A 288 -4.86 10.53 10.60
C LEU A 288 -4.08 9.22 10.80
N GLU A 289 -4.00 8.78 12.04
CA GLU A 289 -3.49 7.47 12.44
C GLU A 289 -4.16 6.36 11.62
N ASP A 290 -3.40 5.32 11.27
CA ASP A 290 -3.83 4.21 10.40
C ASP A 290 -4.37 4.64 9.02
N ASN A 291 -4.03 5.85 8.56
CA ASN A 291 -4.57 6.46 7.34
C ASN A 291 -6.11 6.50 7.32
N ALA A 292 -6.73 6.70 8.48
CA ALA A 292 -8.18 6.78 8.59
C ALA A 292 -8.74 7.92 7.73
N THR A 293 -9.70 7.62 6.88
CA THR A 293 -10.41 8.58 6.01
C THR A 293 -11.80 8.91 6.52
N SER A 294 -12.23 8.28 7.61
CA SER A 294 -13.51 8.53 8.28
C SER A 294 -13.43 8.06 9.74
N LEU A 295 -14.31 8.57 10.58
CA LEU A 295 -14.47 8.10 11.95
C LEU A 295 -15.85 7.45 12.14
N THR A 296 -15.88 6.40 12.96
CA THR A 296 -17.11 5.75 13.37
C THR A 296 -17.19 5.76 14.89
N ILE A 297 -18.28 6.32 15.43
CA ILE A 297 -18.65 6.32 16.85
C ILE A 297 -19.78 5.31 17.03
N ASN A 298 -19.61 4.35 17.91
CA ASN A 298 -20.59 3.30 18.17
C ASN A 298 -21.55 3.73 19.30
N GLY A 299 -22.72 4.24 18.93
CA GLY A 299 -23.69 4.80 19.87
C GLY A 299 -23.53 6.31 20.10
N PHE A 300 -24.63 6.99 20.42
CA PHE A 300 -24.69 8.45 20.40
C PHE A 300 -24.17 9.13 21.68
N ASP A 301 -23.94 8.40 22.77
CA ASP A 301 -23.28 8.93 23.99
C ASP A 301 -21.81 8.54 24.07
N ASN A 302 -21.28 7.88 23.04
CA ASN A 302 -19.90 7.42 22.99
C ASN A 302 -18.99 8.46 22.32
N SER A 303 -17.69 8.26 22.45
CA SER A 303 -16.69 9.12 21.84
C SER A 303 -15.67 8.30 21.05
N LYS A 304 -14.98 8.96 20.15
CA LYS A 304 -13.84 8.41 19.41
C LYS A 304 -12.69 9.39 19.43
N GLU A 305 -11.49 8.86 19.65
CA GLU A 305 -10.26 9.61 19.52
C GLU A 305 -9.39 9.05 18.40
N VAL A 306 -8.69 9.93 17.69
CA VAL A 306 -7.72 9.59 16.65
C VAL A 306 -6.60 10.62 16.63
N ALA A 307 -5.36 10.19 16.46
CA ALA A 307 -4.24 11.11 16.32
C ALA A 307 -4.13 11.64 14.89
N ILE A 308 -3.71 12.90 14.75
CA ILE A 308 -3.25 13.45 13.47
C ILE A 308 -1.78 13.02 13.34
N SER A 309 -1.52 12.05 12.45
CA SER A 309 -0.22 11.42 12.29
C SER A 309 0.73 12.19 11.37
N ARG A 310 0.18 13.05 10.50
CA ARG A 310 0.93 13.83 9.52
C ARG A 310 0.21 15.12 9.16
N GLY A 311 0.97 16.16 8.86
CA GLY A 311 0.50 17.48 8.45
C GLY A 311 1.54 18.54 8.81
N ASN A 312 1.14 19.81 8.80
CA ASN A 312 2.06 20.93 8.96
C ASN A 312 1.96 21.61 10.34
N GLY A 313 1.33 20.93 11.31
CA GLY A 313 1.12 21.47 12.66
C GLY A 313 0.08 22.56 12.75
N GLY A 314 -0.14 23.10 13.95
CA GLY A 314 -1.09 24.21 14.15
C GLY A 314 -2.53 23.87 13.73
N TYR A 315 -2.96 22.63 13.96
CA TYR A 315 -4.25 22.13 13.53
C TYR A 315 -5.40 22.87 14.22
N GLN A 316 -6.38 23.25 13.42
CA GLN A 316 -7.60 23.91 13.85
C GLN A 316 -8.81 23.14 13.32
N LEU A 317 -9.81 22.98 14.15
CA LEU A 317 -11.10 22.42 13.77
C LEU A 317 -12.05 23.56 13.41
N ALA A 318 -12.73 23.45 12.28
CA ALA A 318 -13.81 24.39 11.96
C ALA A 318 -14.91 24.31 13.03
N PRO A 319 -15.53 25.43 13.46
CA PRO A 319 -16.62 25.43 14.42
C PRO A 319 -17.77 24.53 13.97
N LEU A 320 -18.33 23.73 14.90
CA LEU A 320 -19.48 22.89 14.60
C LEU A 320 -20.67 23.75 14.15
N THR A 321 -21.15 23.48 12.95
CA THR A 321 -22.38 24.05 12.41
C THR A 321 -23.61 23.48 13.14
N ASP A 322 -24.80 24.08 12.96
CA ASP A 322 -26.04 23.53 13.51
C ASP A 322 -26.36 22.14 12.92
N ASP A 323 -25.92 21.87 11.72
CA ASP A 323 -26.04 20.55 11.08
C ASP A 323 -25.11 19.50 11.71
N ASN A 324 -23.85 19.87 12.01
CA ASN A 324 -22.94 18.99 12.75
C ASN A 324 -23.50 18.68 14.15
N LYS A 325 -24.06 19.66 14.86
CA LYS A 325 -24.59 19.51 16.22
C LYS A 325 -25.78 18.56 16.33
N LYS A 326 -26.46 18.25 15.22
CA LYS A 326 -27.45 17.17 15.20
C LYS A 326 -26.85 15.83 15.57
N TYR A 327 -25.64 15.55 15.07
CA TYR A 327 -24.97 14.26 15.18
C TYR A 327 -23.82 14.24 16.18
N LEU A 328 -23.19 15.40 16.44
CA LEU A 328 -22.04 15.53 17.32
C LEU A 328 -22.32 16.50 18.46
N LYS A 329 -22.01 16.08 19.67
CA LYS A 329 -22.10 16.89 20.88
C LYS A 329 -20.91 17.82 21.02
N SER A 330 -19.73 17.30 20.72
CA SER A 330 -18.47 18.05 20.72
C SER A 330 -17.46 17.46 19.76
N ALA A 331 -16.54 18.29 19.30
CA ALA A 331 -15.31 17.88 18.61
C ALA A 331 -14.21 18.86 18.98
N GLU A 332 -13.05 18.36 19.35
CA GLU A 332 -11.88 19.15 19.76
C GLU A 332 -10.56 18.47 19.38
N ILE A 333 -9.54 19.26 19.13
CA ILE A 333 -8.17 18.78 18.95
C ILE A 333 -7.36 19.23 20.16
N ASP A 334 -6.76 18.27 20.84
CA ASP A 334 -5.94 18.51 22.03
C ASP A 334 -4.51 18.99 21.71
N GLU A 335 -3.75 19.34 22.73
CA GLU A 335 -2.33 19.77 22.64
C GLU A 335 -1.39 18.69 22.08
N ASN A 336 -1.81 17.42 22.08
CA ASN A 336 -1.08 16.28 21.54
C ASN A 336 -1.50 15.96 20.09
N ASN A 337 -2.27 16.85 19.44
CA ASN A 337 -2.82 16.69 18.10
C ASN A 337 -3.74 15.46 17.97
N ARG A 338 -4.51 15.15 19.01
CA ARG A 338 -5.53 14.12 18.99
C ARG A 338 -6.89 14.77 18.79
N LEU A 339 -7.60 14.35 17.78
CA LEU A 339 -9.00 14.69 17.55
C LEU A 339 -9.86 13.79 18.42
N LYS A 340 -10.64 14.39 19.33
CA LYS A 340 -11.70 13.73 20.10
C LYS A 340 -13.05 14.20 19.63
N VAL A 341 -13.95 13.27 19.35
CA VAL A 341 -15.32 13.54 18.87
C VAL A 341 -16.31 12.78 19.74
N GLU A 342 -17.33 13.46 20.26
CA GLU A 342 -18.44 12.88 21.02
C GLU A 342 -19.71 12.86 20.16
N GLY A 343 -20.40 11.71 20.13
CA GLY A 343 -21.68 11.57 19.44
C GLY A 343 -22.83 12.29 20.18
N ASN A 344 -23.84 12.74 19.43
CA ASN A 344 -25.09 13.32 19.94
C ASN A 344 -26.31 12.54 19.46
N TRP A 345 -26.39 12.23 18.17
CA TRP A 345 -27.44 11.42 17.58
C TRP A 345 -26.90 10.61 16.39
N LEU A 346 -27.70 9.63 15.96
CA LEU A 346 -27.33 8.70 14.87
C LEU A 346 -27.34 9.39 13.52
N GLY A 347 -26.30 9.20 12.74
CA GLY A 347 -26.17 9.76 11.40
C GLY A 347 -24.74 10.09 11.03
N THR A 348 -24.57 10.78 9.91
CA THR A 348 -23.24 11.13 9.35
C THR A 348 -23.16 12.64 9.14
N THR A 349 -21.99 13.19 9.47
CA THR A 349 -21.63 14.58 9.19
C THR A 349 -20.15 14.68 8.82
N THR A 350 -19.68 15.85 8.45
CA THR A 350 -18.28 16.10 8.08
C THR A 350 -17.66 17.14 8.99
N LEU A 351 -16.46 16.87 9.49
CA LEU A 351 -15.60 17.81 10.18
C LEU A 351 -14.50 18.28 9.24
N THR A 352 -14.17 19.58 9.25
CA THR A 352 -13.06 20.13 8.49
C THR A 352 -11.93 20.51 9.44
N ILE A 353 -10.74 19.96 9.21
CA ILE A 353 -9.51 20.25 9.93
C ILE A 353 -8.59 21.02 9.01
N THR A 354 -8.06 22.16 9.47
CA THR A 354 -7.09 22.97 8.74
C THR A 354 -5.78 23.02 9.51
N ASP A 355 -4.64 23.01 8.80
CA ASP A 355 -3.31 23.12 9.42
C ASP A 355 -2.64 24.49 9.18
N ALA A 356 -1.44 24.69 9.75
CA ALA A 356 -0.69 25.93 9.62
C ALA A 356 -0.20 26.23 8.19
N ALA A 357 -0.32 25.29 7.25
CA ALA A 357 -0.04 25.51 5.83
C ALA A 357 -1.30 25.84 5.01
N GLY A 358 -2.47 25.85 5.65
CA GLY A 358 -3.75 26.02 4.98
C GLY A 358 -4.24 24.76 4.25
N LYS A 359 -3.66 23.58 4.56
CA LYS A 359 -4.20 22.30 4.06
C LYS A 359 -5.44 21.94 4.85
N GLU A 360 -6.41 21.39 4.15
CA GLU A 360 -7.70 21.00 4.72
C GLU A 360 -7.92 19.49 4.59
N LEU A 361 -8.52 18.90 5.61
CA LEU A 361 -9.02 17.53 5.63
C LEU A 361 -10.50 17.55 5.98
N ASP A 362 -11.33 17.16 5.04
CA ASP A 362 -12.74 16.86 5.28
C ASP A 362 -12.88 15.42 5.76
N LEU A 363 -13.27 15.28 7.03
CA LEU A 363 -13.36 14.01 7.73
C LEU A 363 -14.84 13.62 7.97
N PRO A 364 -15.38 12.65 7.24
CA PRO A 364 -16.69 12.08 7.54
C PRO A 364 -16.71 11.41 8.92
N VAL A 365 -17.69 11.76 9.73
CA VAL A 365 -17.92 11.16 11.05
C VAL A 365 -19.31 10.56 11.06
N THR A 366 -19.39 9.26 11.36
CA THR A 366 -20.66 8.53 11.45
C THR A 366 -20.89 8.05 12.87
N VAL A 367 -22.01 8.45 13.45
CA VAL A 367 -22.51 7.88 14.70
C VAL A 367 -23.44 6.72 14.36
N MET A 368 -22.95 5.51 14.61
CA MET A 368 -23.62 4.27 14.22
C MET A 368 -24.64 3.82 15.25
N PRO A 369 -25.81 3.31 14.82
CA PRO A 369 -26.76 2.69 15.74
C PRO A 369 -26.18 1.42 16.36
N MET A 370 -26.38 1.31 17.67
CA MET A 370 -26.05 0.12 18.46
C MET A 370 -27.34 -0.42 19.09
N ALA A 371 -27.42 -1.72 19.27
CA ALA A 371 -28.54 -2.39 19.91
C ALA A 371 -28.17 -2.83 21.32
N ALA A 372 -28.95 -2.48 22.30
CA ALA A 372 -28.77 -2.93 23.67
C ALA A 372 -29.05 -4.43 23.78
N LEU A 373 -28.07 -5.20 24.24
CA LEU A 373 -28.15 -6.65 24.38
C LEU A 373 -28.72 -7.02 25.75
N LEU A 374 -30.01 -7.33 25.78
CA LEU A 374 -30.76 -7.59 27.02
C LEU A 374 -30.38 -8.92 27.70
N GLU A 375 -30.11 -9.96 26.89
CA GLU A 375 -29.90 -11.32 27.37
C GLU A 375 -30.95 -11.81 28.37
N SER A 376 -30.58 -12.53 29.43
CA SER A 376 -31.50 -13.05 30.44
C SER A 376 -31.61 -12.18 31.68
N ASP A 377 -30.88 -11.10 31.78
CA ASP A 377 -30.68 -10.37 33.03
C ASP A 377 -31.14 -8.91 33.01
N ARG A 378 -31.60 -8.40 31.87
CA ARG A 378 -32.08 -7.01 31.71
C ARG A 378 -33.40 -6.96 30.95
N CYS A 379 -34.22 -5.99 31.32
CA CYS A 379 -35.39 -5.57 30.58
C CYS A 379 -35.64 -4.06 30.79
N PHE A 380 -36.51 -3.47 29.99
CA PHE A 380 -36.93 -2.08 30.13
C PHE A 380 -38.37 -2.02 30.61
N LYS A 381 -38.62 -1.22 31.62
CA LYS A 381 -39.94 -1.00 32.20
C LYS A 381 -40.35 0.45 32.03
N ILE A 382 -41.56 0.66 31.48
CA ILE A 382 -42.21 1.95 31.27
C ILE A 382 -43.49 2.00 32.07
N ASP A 383 -43.64 2.98 32.97
CA ASP A 383 -44.79 3.08 33.85
C ASP A 383 -46.00 3.64 33.08
N ILE A 384 -46.66 2.75 32.32
CA ILE A 384 -47.82 3.13 31.50
C ILE A 384 -49.01 3.51 32.34
N LYS A 385 -49.16 2.94 33.53
CA LYS A 385 -50.30 3.26 34.41
C LYS A 385 -50.21 4.70 34.88
N LYS A 386 -49.08 5.12 35.38
CA LYS A 386 -48.83 6.51 35.77
C LYS A 386 -49.03 7.47 34.60
N PHE A 387 -48.55 7.06 33.38
CA PHE A 387 -48.74 7.87 32.18
C PHE A 387 -50.23 8.12 31.87
N VAL A 388 -51.08 7.07 31.88
CA VAL A 388 -52.52 7.22 31.56
C VAL A 388 -53.30 7.92 32.66
N GLU A 389 -52.88 7.90 33.94
CA GLU A 389 -53.45 8.72 35.01
C GLU A 389 -53.39 10.22 34.67
N SER A 390 -52.34 10.65 33.98
CA SER A 390 -52.18 12.05 33.54
C SER A 390 -52.70 12.30 32.13
N ASN A 391 -53.02 11.24 31.36
CA ASN A 391 -53.43 11.28 29.95
C ASN A 391 -54.65 10.37 29.73
N GLN A 392 -55.76 10.70 30.38
CA GLN A 392 -56.95 9.86 30.43
C GLN A 392 -57.53 9.51 29.06
N ASP A 393 -57.40 10.40 28.07
CA ASP A 393 -57.90 10.21 26.71
C ASP A 393 -57.14 9.08 25.99
N LEU A 394 -55.88 8.78 26.40
CA LEU A 394 -55.07 7.71 25.85
C LEU A 394 -55.27 6.36 26.58
N ASN A 395 -56.11 6.29 27.60
CA ASN A 395 -56.34 5.03 28.31
C ASN A 395 -57.12 4.01 27.47
N ASN A 396 -58.09 4.48 26.70
CA ASN A 396 -59.01 3.64 25.94
C ASN A 396 -58.70 3.73 24.45
N MET A 397 -57.79 2.88 23.96
CA MET A 397 -57.29 2.97 22.60
C MET A 397 -58.09 2.09 21.64
N ARG A 398 -58.57 2.70 20.56
CA ARG A 398 -59.18 1.99 19.43
C ARG A 398 -58.15 1.55 18.39
N GLN A 399 -56.99 2.17 18.38
CA GLN A 399 -55.89 1.84 17.49
C GLN A 399 -54.57 1.87 18.25
N LEU A 400 -53.71 0.93 17.99
CA LEU A 400 -52.37 0.86 18.59
C LEU A 400 -51.45 0.08 17.66
N THR A 401 -50.24 0.57 17.48
CA THR A 401 -49.17 -0.19 16.80
C THR A 401 -47.93 -0.23 17.68
N PHE A 402 -47.41 -1.43 17.90
CA PHE A 402 -46.04 -1.62 18.39
C PHE A 402 -45.13 -2.05 17.25
N GLU A 403 -43.96 -1.44 17.17
CA GLU A 403 -42.89 -1.83 16.27
C GLU A 403 -41.60 -2.04 17.04
N MET A 404 -40.78 -2.99 16.61
CA MET A 404 -39.49 -3.24 17.21
C MET A 404 -38.49 -3.75 16.17
N VAL A 405 -37.26 -3.20 16.18
CA VAL A 405 -36.10 -3.76 15.46
C VAL A 405 -35.22 -4.45 16.48
N PHE A 406 -35.04 -5.75 16.30
CA PHE A 406 -34.31 -6.57 17.28
C PHE A 406 -33.64 -7.78 16.66
N TYR A 407 -32.68 -8.34 17.41
CA TYR A 407 -31.96 -9.56 17.06
C TYR A 407 -32.12 -10.59 18.18
N PRO A 408 -32.88 -11.68 17.97
CA PRO A 408 -33.02 -12.76 18.95
C PRO A 408 -31.68 -13.47 19.18
N THR A 409 -31.21 -13.50 20.43
CA THR A 409 -30.00 -14.24 20.83
C THR A 409 -30.31 -15.66 21.31
N TYR A 410 -31.56 -15.87 21.71
CA TYR A 410 -32.08 -17.14 22.13
C TYR A 410 -33.58 -17.19 21.84
N SER A 411 -34.12 -18.35 21.56
CA SER A 411 -35.53 -18.55 21.22
C SER A 411 -36.18 -19.60 22.11
N ARG A 412 -37.29 -19.22 22.74
CA ARG A 412 -38.10 -20.11 23.59
C ARG A 412 -39.56 -19.71 23.55
N SER A 413 -40.44 -20.63 23.92
CA SER A 413 -41.88 -20.37 24.08
C SER A 413 -42.16 -19.31 25.16
N LEU A 414 -43.18 -18.49 24.97
CA LEU A 414 -43.60 -17.36 25.82
C LEU A 414 -42.59 -16.22 25.93
N GLN A 415 -41.55 -16.20 25.13
CA GLN A 415 -40.63 -15.09 25.08
C GLN A 415 -41.33 -13.83 24.59
N SER A 416 -41.28 -12.76 25.38
CA SER A 416 -41.95 -11.51 25.07
C SER A 416 -40.96 -10.44 24.66
N PHE A 417 -41.26 -9.70 23.61
CA PHE A 417 -40.39 -8.67 23.03
C PHE A 417 -40.81 -7.27 23.45
N ILE A 418 -42.04 -6.88 23.19
CA ILE A 418 -42.60 -5.59 23.59
C ILE A 418 -44.10 -5.73 23.89
N GLY A 419 -44.58 -5.05 24.88
CA GLY A 419 -46.02 -4.88 25.08
C GLY A 419 -46.51 -4.80 26.53
N LEU A 420 -47.81 -4.81 26.63
CA LEU A 420 -48.61 -4.66 27.83
C LEU A 420 -49.23 -6.02 28.14
N GLU A 421 -48.76 -6.72 29.17
CA GLU A 421 -49.32 -8.02 29.58
C GLU A 421 -50.83 -7.89 29.92
N GLY A 422 -51.63 -8.77 29.30
CA GLY A 422 -53.09 -8.71 29.46
C GLY A 422 -53.80 -7.55 28.78
N VAL A 423 -53.11 -6.85 27.85
CA VAL A 423 -53.70 -5.79 27.02
C VAL A 423 -53.35 -6.03 25.56
N PHE A 424 -52.07 -5.87 25.20
CA PHE A 424 -51.58 -6.04 23.83
C PHE A 424 -50.06 -6.22 23.83
N LEU A 425 -49.58 -7.32 23.27
CA LEU A 425 -48.13 -7.61 23.25
C LEU A 425 -47.72 -8.43 22.06
N LEU A 426 -46.44 -8.26 21.69
CA LEU A 426 -45.70 -9.12 20.79
C LEU A 426 -44.85 -10.11 21.58
N ARG A 427 -45.07 -11.41 21.35
CA ARG A 427 -44.26 -12.48 21.90
C ARG A 427 -43.99 -13.56 20.85
N CYS A 428 -43.23 -14.57 21.19
CA CYS A 428 -43.22 -15.82 20.43
C CYS A 428 -43.85 -16.96 21.27
N GLU A 429 -44.56 -17.83 20.60
CA GLU A 429 -45.29 -18.91 21.21
C GLU A 429 -45.30 -20.15 20.33
N ASN A 430 -45.35 -21.33 20.96
CA ASN A 430 -45.62 -22.60 20.31
C ASN A 430 -45.99 -23.69 21.32
N ASN A 431 -46.46 -24.84 20.83
CA ASN A 431 -46.67 -26.07 21.57
C ASN A 431 -45.35 -26.86 21.71
N GLY A 432 -44.34 -26.27 22.29
CA GLY A 432 -42.99 -26.79 22.40
C GLY A 432 -41.97 -25.88 21.68
N ASP A 433 -40.66 -25.98 21.98
CA ASP A 433 -39.64 -25.04 21.51
C ASP A 433 -39.17 -25.27 20.05
N THR A 434 -39.88 -26.08 19.26
CA THR A 434 -39.45 -26.51 17.93
C THR A 434 -40.12 -25.80 16.75
N ASP A 435 -41.19 -25.02 16.98
CA ASP A 435 -41.94 -24.31 15.93
C ASP A 435 -42.34 -22.93 16.38
N LEU A 436 -41.38 -22.13 16.87
CA LEU A 436 -41.59 -20.80 17.39
C LEU A 436 -42.04 -19.83 16.30
N ARG A 437 -43.09 -19.10 16.59
CA ARG A 437 -43.72 -18.09 15.72
C ARG A 437 -43.99 -16.83 16.50
N PHE A 438 -44.01 -15.70 15.82
CA PHE A 438 -44.46 -14.47 16.43
C PHE A 438 -45.94 -14.57 16.74
N GLU A 439 -46.36 -14.10 17.90
CA GLU A 439 -47.72 -14.11 18.34
C GLU A 439 -48.14 -12.73 18.85
N ILE A 440 -49.29 -12.26 18.39
CA ILE A 440 -50.04 -11.19 19.02
C ILE A 440 -50.89 -11.83 20.13
N ALA A 441 -50.70 -11.39 21.37
CA ALA A 441 -51.60 -11.72 22.47
C ALA A 441 -52.26 -10.45 22.97
N THR A 442 -53.58 -10.48 23.13
CA THR A 442 -54.35 -9.27 23.42
C THR A 442 -55.50 -9.56 24.34
N LYS A 443 -56.01 -8.53 24.99
CA LYS A 443 -57.29 -8.51 25.70
C LYS A 443 -58.07 -7.26 25.32
N ILE A 444 -59.19 -7.45 24.69
CA ILE A 444 -60.06 -6.35 24.26
C ILE A 444 -61.30 -6.27 25.13
N HIS A 445 -61.78 -5.06 25.35
CA HIS A 445 -62.98 -4.76 26.14
C HIS A 445 -64.10 -4.25 25.23
N LYS A 446 -65.34 -4.68 25.53
CA LYS A 446 -66.57 -4.18 24.85
C LYS A 446 -66.99 -2.85 25.40
N ASP A 447 -66.76 -2.66 26.69
CA ASP A 447 -67.05 -1.41 27.42
C ASP A 447 -65.79 -1.04 28.22
N PRO A 448 -65.09 0.06 27.87
CA PRO A 448 -63.90 0.48 28.56
C PRO A 448 -64.11 0.87 30.03
N ASN A 449 -65.35 1.12 30.42
CA ASN A 449 -65.74 1.43 31.81
C ASN A 449 -66.09 0.18 32.65
N ASN A 450 -66.17 -1.00 31.97
CA ASN A 450 -66.51 -2.25 32.64
C ASN A 450 -65.47 -3.33 32.25
N LEU A 451 -64.49 -3.50 33.08
CA LEU A 451 -63.34 -4.47 32.86
C LEU A 451 -63.64 -5.89 33.41
N SER A 452 -64.91 -6.23 33.64
CA SER A 452 -65.34 -7.55 34.14
C SER A 452 -65.13 -8.63 33.07
N GLY A 453 -65.07 -9.90 33.50
CA GLY A 453 -64.80 -11.03 32.62
C GLY A 453 -65.87 -11.28 31.53
N SER A 454 -67.11 -10.78 31.72
CA SER A 454 -68.17 -10.89 30.71
C SER A 454 -68.09 -9.87 29.59
N THR A 455 -67.20 -8.91 29.66
CA THR A 455 -67.07 -7.77 28.72
C THR A 455 -65.77 -7.75 27.94
N TYR A 456 -64.95 -8.81 28.04
CA TYR A 456 -63.69 -8.91 27.29
C TYR A 456 -63.56 -10.21 26.53
N SER A 457 -62.63 -10.22 25.54
CA SER A 457 -62.12 -11.39 24.84
C SER A 457 -60.58 -11.38 24.82
N ASP A 458 -59.99 -12.58 24.69
CA ASP A 458 -58.57 -12.84 24.70
C ASP A 458 -58.09 -13.39 23.33
N PRO A 459 -58.29 -12.70 22.20
CA PRO A 459 -57.85 -13.21 20.89
C PRO A 459 -56.33 -13.26 20.79
N ARG A 460 -55.86 -14.33 20.19
CA ARG A 460 -54.42 -14.55 19.92
C ARG A 460 -54.22 -15.00 18.49
N PHE A 461 -53.15 -14.45 17.85
CA PHE A 461 -52.83 -14.71 16.45
C PHE A 461 -51.34 -14.99 16.27
N ARG A 462 -51.00 -16.02 15.50
CA ARG A 462 -49.63 -16.38 15.18
C ARG A 462 -49.28 -16.13 13.73
N SER A 463 -48.03 -15.73 13.49
CA SER A 463 -47.46 -15.65 12.13
C SER A 463 -47.41 -17.04 11.49
N GLN A 464 -47.44 -17.11 10.15
CA GLN A 464 -47.06 -18.31 9.44
C GLN A 464 -45.52 -18.47 9.38
N GLN A 465 -44.82 -17.36 9.28
CA GLN A 465 -43.34 -17.38 9.31
C GLN A 465 -42.84 -17.84 10.67
N LYS A 466 -41.93 -18.80 10.65
CA LYS A 466 -41.24 -19.28 11.85
C LYS A 466 -40.11 -18.34 12.22
N MET A 467 -39.93 -18.06 13.49
CA MET A 467 -38.78 -17.28 14.00
C MET A 467 -37.48 -18.09 14.01
N GLY A 468 -37.56 -19.42 13.78
CA GLY A 468 -36.49 -20.35 13.95
C GLY A 468 -36.73 -21.23 15.19
N ASN A 469 -36.07 -22.36 15.28
CA ASN A 469 -36.35 -23.40 16.28
C ASN A 469 -35.14 -23.78 17.14
N ASP A 470 -34.06 -23.03 17.03
CA ASP A 470 -32.91 -23.35 17.85
C ASP A 470 -32.83 -22.43 19.07
N ARG A 471 -32.49 -23.02 20.17
CA ARG A 471 -32.27 -22.31 21.45
C ARG A 471 -31.06 -21.38 21.42
N GLN A 472 -30.41 -21.25 20.27
CA GLN A 472 -29.20 -20.42 20.07
C GLN A 472 -29.47 -19.09 19.34
N GLY A 473 -30.75 -18.81 18.98
CA GLY A 473 -31.09 -17.73 18.06
C GLY A 473 -30.78 -18.09 16.60
N ASN A 474 -31.38 -17.41 15.66
CA ASN A 474 -31.27 -17.76 14.23
C ASN A 474 -30.32 -16.86 13.44
N GLY A 475 -29.57 -16.00 14.12
CA GLY A 475 -28.59 -15.12 13.48
C GLY A 475 -29.18 -13.99 12.62
N LYS A 476 -30.48 -13.68 12.77
CA LYS A 476 -31.18 -12.72 11.92
C LYS A 476 -31.72 -11.52 12.71
N TRP A 477 -31.65 -10.36 12.07
CA TRP A 477 -32.38 -9.19 12.50
C TRP A 477 -33.83 -9.27 12.05
N TYR A 478 -34.72 -8.78 12.87
CA TYR A 478 -36.16 -8.62 12.57
C TYR A 478 -36.60 -7.21 12.82
N HIS A 479 -37.46 -6.69 11.92
CA HIS A 479 -38.42 -5.66 12.21
C HIS A 479 -39.78 -6.34 12.32
N VAL A 480 -40.45 -6.22 13.46
CA VAL A 480 -41.80 -6.74 13.64
C VAL A 480 -42.71 -5.60 14.07
N ALA A 481 -43.79 -5.40 13.32
CA ALA A 481 -44.88 -4.51 13.66
C ALA A 481 -46.14 -5.32 13.95
N VAL A 482 -46.79 -5.03 15.09
CA VAL A 482 -48.08 -5.59 15.45
C VAL A 482 -49.07 -4.45 15.57
N VAL A 483 -50.19 -4.57 14.89
CA VAL A 483 -51.20 -3.53 14.72
C VAL A 483 -52.53 -4.01 15.25
N PHE A 484 -53.16 -3.18 16.10
CA PHE A 484 -54.55 -3.28 16.47
C PHE A 484 -55.35 -2.13 15.85
N ASP A 485 -56.43 -2.47 15.17
CA ASP A 485 -57.37 -1.52 14.54
C ASP A 485 -58.83 -1.87 14.91
N GLY A 486 -59.28 -1.39 16.04
CA GLY A 486 -60.61 -1.60 16.56
C GLY A 486 -61.75 -0.89 15.78
N THR A 487 -61.42 -0.22 14.67
CA THR A 487 -62.41 0.34 13.75
C THR A 487 -62.87 -0.67 12.71
N GLN A 488 -62.21 -1.83 12.65
CA GLN A 488 -62.53 -2.88 11.69
C GLN A 488 -63.81 -3.66 12.10
N SER A 489 -64.46 -4.25 11.11
CA SER A 489 -65.75 -4.93 11.30
C SER A 489 -65.65 -6.31 11.94
N SER A 490 -64.45 -6.86 12.05
CA SER A 490 -64.24 -8.18 12.65
C SER A 490 -62.93 -8.24 13.43
N THR A 491 -62.88 -9.05 14.47
CA THR A 491 -61.66 -9.29 15.26
C THR A 491 -60.49 -9.70 14.39
N LYS A 492 -60.74 -10.56 13.39
CA LYS A 492 -59.71 -11.01 12.44
C LYS A 492 -59.11 -9.87 11.63
N GLU A 493 -59.92 -8.89 11.22
CA GLU A 493 -59.44 -7.74 10.44
C GLU A 493 -58.81 -6.66 11.35
N ALA A 494 -59.14 -6.70 12.65
CA ALA A 494 -58.60 -5.76 13.63
C ALA A 494 -57.12 -5.99 13.94
N TYR A 495 -56.56 -7.16 13.62
CA TYR A 495 -55.18 -7.52 13.94
C TYR A 495 -54.34 -7.73 12.68
N LYS A 496 -53.21 -7.07 12.63
CA LYS A 496 -52.22 -7.24 11.53
C LYS A 496 -50.84 -7.38 12.12
N MET A 497 -50.00 -8.19 11.45
CA MET A 497 -48.59 -8.31 11.76
C MET A 497 -47.80 -8.11 10.49
N TYR A 498 -46.66 -7.43 10.61
CA TYR A 498 -45.70 -7.25 9.53
C TYR A 498 -44.35 -7.69 10.02
N ILE A 499 -43.66 -8.52 9.23
CA ILE A 499 -42.31 -9.00 9.49
C ILE A 499 -41.43 -8.46 8.36
N ASN A 500 -40.45 -7.67 8.70
CA ASN A 500 -39.54 -7.02 7.74
C ASN A 500 -40.31 -6.26 6.63
N GLY A 501 -41.32 -5.53 7.03
CA GLY A 501 -42.17 -4.73 6.12
C GLY A 501 -43.19 -5.50 5.29
N VAL A 502 -43.26 -6.83 5.45
CA VAL A 502 -44.21 -7.68 4.73
C VAL A 502 -45.35 -8.11 5.64
N ARG A 503 -46.58 -7.97 5.15
CA ARG A 503 -47.78 -8.39 5.90
C ARG A 503 -47.82 -9.91 6.06
N GLU A 504 -47.97 -10.39 7.29
CA GLU A 504 -48.11 -11.82 7.62
C GLU A 504 -49.58 -12.31 7.50
N THR A 505 -49.69 -13.55 7.05
CA THR A 505 -50.95 -14.29 7.22
C THR A 505 -51.01 -14.83 8.64
N LEU A 506 -52.03 -14.36 9.39
CA LEU A 506 -52.20 -14.74 10.77
C LEU A 506 -53.09 -15.98 10.91
N THR A 507 -52.71 -16.90 11.81
CA THR A 507 -53.49 -18.07 12.20
C THR A 507 -54.01 -17.87 13.62
N PRO A 508 -55.30 -18.19 13.88
CA PRO A 508 -55.84 -18.14 15.22
C PRO A 508 -55.09 -19.07 16.18
N ALA A 509 -54.83 -18.58 17.39
CA ALA A 509 -54.19 -19.33 18.48
C ALA A 509 -55.05 -19.45 19.74
N SER A 510 -56.25 -18.89 19.71
CA SER A 510 -57.28 -19.04 20.76
C SER A 510 -58.66 -19.15 20.13
N SER A 511 -59.65 -19.63 20.91
CA SER A 511 -61.06 -19.73 20.47
C SER A 511 -61.76 -18.37 20.34
N ASP A 512 -61.19 -17.34 20.95
CA ASP A 512 -61.86 -16.02 21.05
C ASP A 512 -61.70 -15.16 19.80
N TYR A 513 -61.06 -15.68 18.75
CA TYR A 513 -60.77 -14.90 17.54
C TYR A 513 -62.01 -14.55 16.68
N GLU A 514 -63.10 -15.30 16.85
CA GLU A 514 -64.35 -15.11 16.10
C GLU A 514 -65.31 -14.12 16.78
N ASP A 515 -65.09 -13.83 18.06
CA ASP A 515 -65.94 -12.92 18.81
C ASP A 515 -65.71 -11.46 18.44
N VAL A 516 -66.56 -10.98 17.57
CA VAL A 516 -66.54 -9.58 17.15
C VAL A 516 -67.37 -8.78 18.11
N THR A 517 -66.74 -7.92 18.84
CA THR A 517 -67.43 -6.82 19.49
C THR A 517 -67.49 -5.64 18.59
N PRO A 518 -68.64 -5.00 18.36
CA PRO A 518 -68.65 -3.67 17.81
C PRO A 518 -67.85 -2.76 18.76
N ASP A 519 -66.92 -2.00 18.18
CA ASP A 519 -66.12 -1.03 18.94
C ASP A 519 -65.21 -1.60 20.06
N PRO A 520 -64.29 -2.53 19.75
CA PRO A 520 -63.36 -3.06 20.75
C PRO A 520 -62.34 -2.01 21.17
N TYR A 521 -61.95 -2.04 22.44
CA TYR A 521 -60.95 -1.15 23.03
C TYR A 521 -59.82 -1.94 23.68
N LEU A 522 -58.61 -1.42 23.57
CA LEU A 522 -57.48 -1.72 24.44
C LEU A 522 -57.48 -0.74 25.59
N VAL A 523 -57.57 -1.22 26.82
CA VAL A 523 -57.56 -0.37 28.02
C VAL A 523 -56.20 -0.44 28.67
N LEU A 524 -55.38 0.59 28.50
CA LEU A 524 -53.98 0.58 28.93
C LEU A 524 -53.83 0.40 30.45
N SER A 525 -54.68 0.99 31.24
CA SER A 525 -54.68 0.84 32.70
C SER A 525 -55.07 -0.56 33.20
N SER A 526 -55.62 -1.43 32.33
CA SER A 526 -55.93 -2.82 32.64
C SER A 526 -54.71 -3.76 32.57
N VAL A 527 -53.52 -3.24 32.25
CA VAL A 527 -52.29 -3.97 32.23
C VAL A 527 -52.09 -4.77 33.53
N SER A 528 -51.77 -6.05 33.40
CA SER A 528 -51.51 -6.94 34.52
C SER A 528 -50.01 -6.99 34.87
N GLY A 529 -49.71 -7.66 35.98
CA GLY A 529 -48.33 -7.75 36.44
C GLY A 529 -47.84 -6.46 37.08
N ASP A 530 -46.70 -5.95 36.66
CA ASP A 530 -46.09 -4.75 37.23
C ASP A 530 -46.73 -3.42 36.77
N ASN A 531 -47.93 -3.48 36.16
CA ASN A 531 -48.64 -2.34 35.59
C ASN A 531 -47.82 -1.49 34.62
N ALA A 532 -47.06 -2.16 33.79
CA ALA A 532 -46.05 -1.54 32.93
C ALA A 532 -46.11 -2.02 31.49
N LEU A 533 -45.73 -1.14 30.59
CA LEU A 533 -45.25 -1.48 29.27
C LEU A 533 -43.81 -2.01 29.44
N MET A 534 -43.51 -3.14 28.88
CA MET A 534 -42.17 -3.72 29.00
C MET A 534 -41.55 -4.05 27.64
N ILE A 535 -40.25 -3.93 27.56
CA ILE A 535 -39.40 -4.35 26.42
C ILE A 535 -38.44 -5.40 26.93
N GLY A 536 -38.41 -6.56 26.27
CA GLY A 536 -37.59 -7.70 26.67
C GLY A 536 -38.13 -8.54 27.81
N ARG A 537 -39.42 -8.31 28.17
CA ARG A 537 -40.15 -9.09 29.16
C ARG A 537 -41.65 -8.82 29.05
N SER A 538 -42.49 -9.65 29.65
CA SER A 538 -43.85 -9.30 29.98
C SER A 538 -44.27 -9.90 31.33
N GLY A 539 -45.13 -9.17 32.03
CA GLY A 539 -45.65 -9.57 33.35
C GLY A 539 -44.56 -9.85 34.39
N ASN A 540 -44.91 -10.54 35.46
CA ASN A 540 -44.01 -10.87 36.58
C ASN A 540 -43.34 -12.26 36.44
N SER A 541 -43.29 -12.82 35.23
CA SER A 541 -42.83 -14.18 35.01
C SER A 541 -41.43 -14.22 34.44
N GLU A 542 -40.53 -14.88 35.11
CA GLU A 542 -39.18 -15.20 34.60
C GLU A 542 -39.19 -16.11 33.35
N TYR A 543 -40.35 -16.68 33.02
CA TYR A 543 -40.53 -17.51 31.81
C TYR A 543 -40.83 -16.68 30.56
N ARG A 544 -41.02 -15.35 30.72
CA ARG A 544 -41.39 -14.46 29.61
C ARG A 544 -40.29 -13.48 29.21
N LEU A 545 -39.05 -13.86 29.49
CA LEU A 545 -37.86 -13.06 29.18
C LEU A 545 -37.62 -12.97 27.68
N GLY A 546 -37.32 -11.76 27.20
CA GLY A 546 -36.92 -11.53 25.81
C GLY A 546 -35.43 -11.55 25.65
N TYR A 547 -34.89 -12.66 25.16
CA TYR A 547 -33.46 -12.78 24.85
C TYR A 547 -33.17 -12.15 23.50
N CYS A 548 -32.84 -10.86 23.48
CA CYS A 548 -32.59 -10.15 22.22
C CYS A 548 -31.69 -8.94 22.40
N ALA A 549 -31.08 -8.49 21.30
CA ALA A 549 -30.57 -7.14 21.19
C ALA A 549 -31.65 -6.24 20.61
N VAL A 550 -31.91 -5.10 21.26
CA VAL A 550 -32.95 -4.13 20.87
C VAL A 550 -32.30 -2.92 20.24
N ALA A 551 -32.55 -2.66 18.95
CA ALA A 551 -32.08 -1.49 18.24
C ALA A 551 -33.00 -0.29 18.43
N GLN A 552 -34.31 -0.50 18.31
CA GLN A 552 -35.33 0.49 18.56
C GLN A 552 -36.68 -0.17 18.83
N ALA A 553 -37.54 0.53 19.55
CA ALA A 553 -38.91 0.15 19.77
C ALA A 553 -39.83 1.40 19.66
N ARG A 554 -41.03 1.21 19.17
CA ARG A 554 -41.98 2.29 18.90
C ARG A 554 -43.38 1.92 19.36
N MET A 555 -44.13 2.92 19.87
CA MET A 555 -45.52 2.83 20.23
C MET A 555 -46.29 3.96 19.52
N TRP A 556 -47.26 3.57 18.70
CA TRP A 556 -48.11 4.51 17.95
C TRP A 556 -49.57 4.41 18.42
N ASN A 557 -50.24 5.55 18.56
CA ASN A 557 -51.67 5.59 18.88
C ASN A 557 -52.59 5.48 17.65
N VAL A 558 -52.06 4.98 16.55
CA VAL A 558 -52.75 4.74 15.27
C VAL A 558 -52.48 3.34 14.76
N ALA A 559 -53.36 2.83 13.93
CA ALA A 559 -53.14 1.61 13.15
C ALA A 559 -52.31 1.94 11.91
N ARG A 560 -51.00 1.69 11.94
CA ARG A 560 -50.12 1.98 10.83
C ARG A 560 -50.40 1.09 9.61
N THR A 561 -50.29 1.69 8.45
CA THR A 561 -50.39 1.00 7.15
C THR A 561 -49.13 0.24 6.79
N GLU A 562 -49.24 -0.70 5.85
CA GLU A 562 -48.11 -1.45 5.33
C GLU A 562 -47.02 -0.55 4.72
N ASP A 563 -47.45 0.46 3.95
CA ASP A 563 -46.52 1.38 3.29
C ASP A 563 -45.74 2.24 4.30
N GLU A 564 -46.39 2.74 5.35
CA GLU A 564 -45.73 3.48 6.42
C GLU A 564 -44.73 2.60 7.19
N ILE A 565 -45.14 1.37 7.53
CA ILE A 565 -44.29 0.42 8.24
C ILE A 565 -43.05 0.07 7.39
N LYS A 566 -43.27 -0.20 6.12
CA LYS A 566 -42.17 -0.55 5.17
C LYS A 566 -41.23 0.62 4.95
N ALA A 567 -41.74 1.83 4.81
CA ALA A 567 -40.91 3.03 4.62
C ALA A 567 -40.02 3.32 5.84
N ASP A 568 -40.50 3.05 7.05
CA ASP A 568 -39.85 3.45 8.29
C ASP A 568 -39.11 2.31 9.02
N MET A 569 -39.19 1.07 8.57
CA MET A 569 -38.69 -0.09 9.33
C MET A 569 -37.23 0.02 9.76
N CYS A 570 -36.37 0.64 8.94
CA CYS A 570 -34.94 0.83 9.24
C CYS A 570 -34.58 2.28 9.60
N LYS A 571 -35.56 3.19 9.57
CA LYS A 571 -35.32 4.61 9.85
C LYS A 571 -35.15 4.82 11.36
N PHE A 572 -34.08 5.52 11.70
CA PHE A 572 -33.95 6.16 13.02
C PHE A 572 -34.41 7.61 12.87
N PHE A 573 -35.56 7.93 13.49
CA PHE A 573 -36.10 9.29 13.43
C PHE A 573 -35.18 10.25 14.19
N ASP A 574 -35.06 11.46 13.70
CA ASP A 574 -34.49 12.57 14.46
C ASP A 574 -35.30 12.82 15.72
N PRO A 575 -34.67 13.12 16.88
CA PRO A 575 -35.43 13.37 18.13
C PRO A 575 -36.50 14.44 18.03
N GLU A 576 -36.27 15.53 17.31
CA GLU A 576 -37.27 16.58 17.14
C GLU A 576 -38.39 16.14 16.16
N GLU A 577 -38.06 15.38 15.11
CA GLU A 577 -39.07 14.77 14.23
C GLU A 577 -39.96 13.82 15.01
N ALA A 578 -39.40 12.95 15.83
CA ALA A 578 -40.12 11.97 16.62
C ALA A 578 -41.02 12.66 17.69
N LYS A 579 -40.50 13.64 18.40
CA LYS A 579 -41.22 14.41 19.42
C LYS A 579 -42.39 15.18 18.85
N ASN A 580 -42.28 15.73 17.66
CA ASN A 580 -43.31 16.50 17.00
C ASN A 580 -44.36 15.63 16.29
N ASN A 581 -44.17 14.32 16.21
CA ASN A 581 -45.16 13.40 15.67
C ASN A 581 -46.17 12.96 16.75
N ALA A 582 -47.32 13.61 16.78
CA ALA A 582 -48.37 13.36 17.78
C ALA A 582 -48.84 11.89 17.84
N ASN A 583 -48.67 11.13 16.76
CA ASN A 583 -49.07 9.73 16.71
C ASN A 583 -47.97 8.75 17.23
N LEU A 584 -46.75 9.19 17.32
CA LEU A 584 -45.63 8.40 17.85
C LEU A 584 -45.46 8.69 19.34
N LEU A 585 -46.21 8.00 20.20
CA LEU A 585 -46.20 8.23 21.65
C LEU A 585 -44.86 7.78 22.28
N GLY A 586 -44.40 6.60 21.92
CA GLY A 586 -43.18 6.02 22.45
C GLY A 586 -42.16 5.74 21.35
N TYR A 587 -40.96 6.22 21.54
CA TYR A 587 -39.81 5.94 20.67
C TYR A 587 -38.55 5.78 21.50
N TRP A 588 -38.09 4.54 21.62
CA TRP A 588 -36.94 4.18 22.41
C TRP A 588 -35.82 3.68 21.48
N VAL A 589 -34.66 4.31 21.60
CA VAL A 589 -33.46 3.96 20.84
C VAL A 589 -32.34 3.69 21.83
N PRO A 590 -32.21 2.47 22.35
CA PRO A 590 -31.20 2.12 23.34
C PRO A 590 -29.81 1.94 22.65
N SER A 591 -29.32 3.01 22.06
CA SER A 591 -28.09 3.07 21.22
C SER A 591 -27.05 4.03 21.80
N ASN A 592 -27.02 4.16 23.13
CA ASN A 592 -26.08 5.07 23.80
C ASN A 592 -24.61 4.66 23.57
N GLY A 593 -24.31 3.35 23.58
CA GLY A 593 -22.98 2.82 23.35
C GLY A 593 -22.03 2.91 24.56
N VAL A 594 -22.59 3.18 25.75
CA VAL A 594 -21.83 3.32 27.01
C VAL A 594 -22.48 2.51 28.13
N SER A 595 -21.76 2.26 29.23
CA SER A 595 -22.27 1.61 30.44
C SER A 595 -23.04 2.57 31.37
N ASP A 596 -23.63 1.98 32.41
CA ASP A 596 -24.22 2.67 33.55
C ASP A 596 -25.48 3.50 33.25
N ILE A 597 -26.12 3.23 32.11
CA ILE A 597 -27.41 3.82 31.76
C ILE A 597 -28.51 3.21 32.66
N SER A 598 -29.21 4.02 33.42
CA SER A 598 -30.36 3.60 34.22
C SER A 598 -31.71 3.84 33.54
N VAL A 599 -31.76 4.76 32.59
CA VAL A 599 -32.98 5.17 31.86
C VAL A 599 -32.62 5.38 30.39
N PHE A 600 -33.35 4.72 29.50
CA PHE A 600 -33.40 5.04 28.08
C PHE A 600 -34.57 6.01 27.83
N LYS A 601 -34.25 7.19 27.31
CA LYS A 601 -35.24 8.23 27.09
C LYS A 601 -36.27 7.85 26.03
N ASN A 602 -37.48 8.31 26.23
CA ASN A 602 -38.48 8.35 25.18
C ASN A 602 -38.27 9.59 24.30
N TYR A 603 -38.03 9.39 23.03
CA TYR A 603 -37.92 10.45 22.02
C TYR A 603 -39.27 10.73 21.31
N GLY A 604 -40.34 9.97 21.62
CA GLY A 604 -41.68 10.18 21.08
C GLY A 604 -42.42 11.35 21.72
N SER A 605 -43.63 11.63 21.20
CA SER A 605 -44.44 12.79 21.60
C SER A 605 -44.90 12.78 23.07
N ALA A 606 -44.94 11.61 23.72
CA ALA A 606 -45.28 11.52 25.14
C ALA A 606 -44.13 11.97 26.08
N GLY A 607 -42.93 12.24 25.55
CA GLY A 607 -41.80 12.74 26.33
C GLY A 607 -41.42 11.81 27.48
N ASP A 608 -40.88 12.37 28.57
CA ASP A 608 -40.36 11.65 29.75
C ASP A 608 -41.41 10.81 30.50
N GLY A 609 -42.70 11.05 30.25
CA GLY A 609 -43.79 10.23 30.78
C GLY A 609 -43.75 8.76 30.38
N LEU A 610 -43.06 8.45 29.29
CA LEU A 610 -42.81 7.08 28.80
C LEU A 610 -41.32 6.70 28.78
N ASP A 611 -40.49 7.30 29.61
CA ASP A 611 -39.09 6.89 29.74
C ASP A 611 -38.96 5.42 30.18
N ALA A 612 -38.01 4.72 29.60
CA ALA A 612 -37.77 3.30 29.85
C ALA A 612 -36.68 3.08 30.90
N VAL A 613 -37.09 2.72 32.10
CA VAL A 613 -36.15 2.43 33.19
C VAL A 613 -35.60 1.02 33.04
N VAL A 614 -34.28 0.86 33.22
CA VAL A 614 -33.58 -0.43 33.17
C VAL A 614 -33.85 -1.23 34.44
N TYR A 615 -34.30 -2.45 34.28
CA TYR A 615 -34.59 -3.38 35.38
C TYR A 615 -33.76 -4.68 35.21
N ASN A 616 -33.45 -5.31 36.33
CA ASN A 616 -33.00 -6.70 36.28
C ASN A 616 -34.12 -7.64 35.85
N ASN A 617 -33.81 -8.82 35.38
CA ASN A 617 -34.77 -9.76 34.83
C ASN A 617 -35.04 -10.98 35.77
N GLY A 618 -34.85 -10.83 37.08
CA GLY A 618 -35.06 -11.86 38.08
C GLY A 618 -36.52 -12.09 38.45
N LYS A 619 -36.80 -12.93 39.49
CA LYS A 619 -38.16 -13.16 40.04
C LYS A 619 -38.77 -11.88 40.56
N SER A 620 -37.97 -11.08 41.27
CA SER A 620 -38.34 -9.72 41.70
C SER A 620 -37.48 -8.75 40.89
N ILE A 621 -38.15 -7.94 40.07
CA ILE A 621 -37.46 -6.94 39.27
C ILE A 621 -37.19 -5.69 40.09
N SER A 622 -36.02 -5.11 39.91
CA SER A 622 -35.62 -3.83 40.53
C SER A 622 -34.80 -2.99 39.54
N PRO A 623 -34.83 -1.65 39.74
CA PRO A 623 -34.01 -0.77 38.90
C PRO A 623 -32.52 -1.11 39.02
N VAL A 624 -31.84 -1.10 37.90
CA VAL A 624 -30.39 -1.35 37.79
C VAL A 624 -29.81 -0.50 36.66
N THR A 625 -28.52 -0.53 36.48
CA THR A 625 -27.88 0.08 35.32
C THR A 625 -27.70 -0.93 34.18
N PHE A 626 -27.65 -0.43 32.96
CA PHE A 626 -27.35 -1.23 31.76
C PHE A 626 -25.84 -1.32 31.61
N PRO A 627 -25.27 -2.52 31.45
CA PRO A 627 -23.84 -2.69 31.23
C PRO A 627 -23.44 -2.30 29.81
N ASP A 628 -22.12 -2.18 29.55
CA ASP A 628 -21.58 -1.98 28.19
C ASP A 628 -21.71 -3.26 27.35
N ARG A 629 -22.94 -3.54 26.90
CA ARG A 629 -23.27 -4.69 26.06
C ARG A 629 -24.12 -4.25 24.89
N TYR A 630 -23.44 -3.96 23.77
CA TYR A 630 -24.12 -3.50 22.56
C TYR A 630 -23.72 -4.36 21.35
N LYS A 631 -24.66 -4.52 20.44
CA LYS A 631 -24.48 -5.19 19.15
C LYS A 631 -24.65 -4.17 18.02
N LYS A 632 -23.80 -4.23 17.01
CA LYS A 632 -23.95 -3.42 15.80
C LYS A 632 -25.27 -3.76 15.12
N VAL A 633 -26.03 -2.73 14.74
CA VAL A 633 -27.34 -2.87 14.08
C VAL A 633 -27.16 -3.11 12.59
N GLU A 634 -27.95 -4.05 12.07
CA GLU A 634 -28.14 -4.27 10.64
C GLU A 634 -29.62 -4.11 10.30
N CYS A 635 -29.91 -3.42 9.21
CA CYS A 635 -31.29 -3.29 8.76
C CYS A 635 -31.80 -4.66 8.29
N PRO A 636 -32.92 -5.16 8.83
CA PRO A 636 -33.52 -6.38 8.33
C PRO A 636 -34.07 -6.18 6.92
N HIS A 637 -33.56 -6.95 5.97
CA HIS A 637 -34.10 -6.98 4.62
C HIS A 637 -35.23 -8.01 4.53
N SER A 638 -36.20 -7.78 3.63
CA SER A 638 -37.17 -8.82 3.24
C SER A 638 -36.42 -10.00 2.61
N TYR A 639 -36.45 -11.14 3.24
CA TYR A 639 -35.87 -12.39 2.75
C TYR A 639 -36.79 -13.10 1.76
#